data_3c8de81239590eff76f6459b86dad598
#
_entry.id   3c8de81239590eff76f6459b86dad598
#
_cell.length_a   1.000
_cell.length_b   1.000
_cell.length_c   1.000
_cell.angle_alpha   90.00
_cell.angle_beta   90.00
_cell.angle_gamma   90.00
#
_symmetry.space_group_name_H-M   'P 1'
#
loop_
_entity.id
_entity.type
_entity.pdbx_description
1 polymer ?
#
loop_
_entity_poly.entity_id
_entity_poly.type
_entity_poly.pdbx_seq_one_letter_code
_entity_poly.pdbx_strand_id
1 'polypeptide(L)'
;MNDRGQWLFELGKASSSGAVDGLVLVDGYSREGRPPEEVAVMEKAAFYKTHSVFFESGRNGRPPIAQAFVYLSEGHADDAAFAELHKRLWSWGGVPLIYRRTAGLVQLFRCAHKPDFVSREGAIVCKPVKTLKIATDISASEAWWDASRLRNGTLWDDPEVCDAMLSAGKAAHKGLIDAVRRLNDDLNEEGILKKHLRRHLLILSLLIAYLEERGVLLPDYFSQFLAGATRFFQVLANGEALVDLLAALEERFNGHVFIIDDADRDNLRNSTQLKRFAKLVEGREYSTGQLTLWQLYSFKDLPVELISHIYQIFVKENQSSVYTPPFLVRLMLEEALSWERLDRLQNRDEIILDPSCGSGVFLVESYKRLALHWRSRHNWERPGIPVLLGMLTKVHGIDLEPGAIELAAFSLCLALCDALEPEEIRTSIKLFPPLAGKTLHQSCFFDAKEVGLVKDRIGVVVGNPPFESALTTPGAKRSYQNYEREHGPLPDKQLAYLFLHEAMGMVAKGGVLSMLQQYNFLYNQQSLSFRRSFLATWDVREILDFVSVRGLFVRGGADTKVIVVVAVAGSPAEDSRILHATFRRSGRADAEQGFDIDYYDMHWFQRCLALSNDGVWRSNLLGGGRVLGFADRLRVFRTLGRYAEDQGWDFGEGFIEGSRGVSRPADHIVGKSVLPSEALTLDGVDESAIITMPDKPIEGQRSASRFTPPMLLVREQMDLPHAVWHRDYLTYKNKIVGFAAPSEHYDRLSKADAWLTHEANTLRAFAAIVSLRLFTQKATTLSGADILALPYPETGSLDLSVNEQILVDDIVDYLRDYVRLGEHSEVMKQLAHDARLSFANVFTKQVNAVYRKNPLRSLSPQAWPGVICQPFAFGKGQVDWDGAEELKGKLDTLLHKQQGTTLHVTRIARIYDGNFIFLLKPDRLRYWLRSIALRDADETLADLRAQGF
;
A
#
# COMPACT_ATOMS: atom_id res chain seq x y z
N MET A 1 -22.18 -24.32 -33.02
CA MET A 1 -22.01 -23.10 -32.24
C MET A 1 -20.80 -22.38 -32.79
N ASN A 2 -20.94 -21.11 -33.04
CA ASN A 2 -19.85 -20.32 -33.59
C ASN A 2 -18.76 -20.23 -32.51
N ASP A 3 -17.48 -20.29 -32.90
CA ASP A 3 -16.30 -20.21 -32.00
C ASP A 3 -16.41 -19.05 -30.98
N ARG A 4 -17.03 -17.97 -31.40
CA ARG A 4 -17.32 -16.78 -30.60
C ARG A 4 -18.32 -17.06 -29.46
N GLY A 5 -19.34 -17.88 -29.66
CA GLY A 5 -20.32 -18.25 -28.65
C GLY A 5 -19.69 -19.10 -27.50
N GLN A 6 -18.68 -19.87 -27.81
CA GLN A 6 -17.97 -20.73 -26.88
C GLN A 6 -17.07 -19.90 -25.93
N TRP A 7 -16.39 -18.87 -26.48
CA TRP A 7 -15.62 -17.89 -25.71
C TRP A 7 -16.50 -17.14 -24.72
N LEU A 8 -17.67 -16.74 -25.14
CA LEU A 8 -18.64 -16.02 -24.34
C LEU A 8 -19.07 -16.83 -23.13
N PHE A 9 -19.21 -18.15 -23.32
CA PHE A 9 -19.57 -19.07 -22.25
C PHE A 9 -18.42 -19.25 -21.22
N GLU A 10 -17.17 -19.27 -21.71
CA GLU A 10 -15.97 -19.49 -20.90
C GLU A 10 -15.59 -18.28 -20.03
N LEU A 11 -15.92 -17.07 -20.47
CA LEU A 11 -15.56 -15.82 -19.78
C LEU A 11 -16.78 -15.04 -19.24
N GLY A 12 -17.97 -15.56 -19.39
CA GLY A 12 -19.21 -14.98 -18.89
C GLY A 12 -20.35 -15.01 -19.89
N LYS A 13 -21.52 -14.57 -19.44
CA LYS A 13 -22.71 -14.54 -20.28
C LYS A 13 -22.58 -13.48 -21.34
N ALA A 14 -22.92 -13.86 -22.59
CA ALA A 14 -23.04 -12.91 -23.67
C ALA A 14 -24.13 -11.88 -23.37
N SER A 15 -23.81 -10.60 -23.64
CA SER A 15 -24.87 -9.61 -23.76
C SER A 15 -25.79 -9.98 -24.95
N SER A 16 -26.95 -9.36 -25.02
CA SER A 16 -27.89 -9.50 -26.16
C SER A 16 -27.26 -9.19 -27.53
N SER A 17 -26.16 -8.44 -27.56
CA SER A 17 -25.35 -8.14 -28.74
C SER A 17 -24.29 -9.18 -29.10
N GLY A 18 -24.13 -10.25 -28.27
CA GLY A 18 -23.12 -11.28 -28.46
C GLY A 18 -21.70 -10.86 -28.00
N ALA A 19 -21.56 -9.71 -27.34
CA ALA A 19 -20.29 -9.28 -26.73
C ALA A 19 -20.22 -9.71 -25.27
N VAL A 20 -19.03 -10.10 -24.78
CA VAL A 20 -18.78 -10.33 -23.35
C VAL A 20 -18.48 -8.99 -22.71
N ASP A 21 -19.23 -8.64 -21.69
CA ASP A 21 -19.02 -7.40 -20.95
C ASP A 21 -17.66 -7.42 -20.25
N GLY A 22 -16.89 -6.34 -20.42
CA GLY A 22 -15.51 -6.22 -19.90
C GLY A 22 -14.43 -6.81 -20.81
N LEU A 23 -14.78 -7.63 -21.80
CA LEU A 23 -13.83 -8.18 -22.77
C LEU A 23 -13.68 -7.26 -23.97
N VAL A 24 -12.48 -6.70 -24.17
CA VAL A 24 -12.17 -5.80 -25.27
C VAL A 24 -11.25 -6.51 -26.25
N LEU A 25 -11.66 -6.62 -27.50
CA LEU A 25 -10.85 -7.19 -28.58
C LEU A 25 -9.72 -6.23 -28.95
N VAL A 26 -8.53 -6.77 -29.20
CA VAL A 26 -7.38 -5.98 -29.66
C VAL A 26 -7.54 -5.60 -31.11
N ASP A 27 -7.98 -6.56 -31.94
CA ASP A 27 -8.25 -6.29 -33.33
C ASP A 27 -9.49 -5.40 -33.49
N GLY A 28 -9.37 -4.33 -34.28
CA GLY A 28 -10.44 -3.36 -34.47
C GLY A 28 -10.70 -2.43 -33.26
N TYR A 29 -9.80 -2.37 -32.29
CA TYR A 29 -9.93 -1.47 -31.14
C TYR A 29 -9.92 -0.01 -31.52
N SER A 30 -10.98 0.72 -31.18
CA SER A 30 -11.06 2.18 -31.34
C SER A 30 -10.56 2.89 -30.08
N ARG A 31 -9.67 3.85 -30.27
CA ARG A 31 -9.12 4.69 -29.19
C ARG A 31 -10.00 5.87 -28.83
N GLU A 32 -10.99 6.18 -29.69
CA GLU A 32 -11.84 7.36 -29.55
C GLU A 32 -12.73 7.28 -28.30
N GLY A 33 -12.71 8.32 -27.49
CA GLY A 33 -13.50 8.41 -26.26
C GLY A 33 -13.09 7.46 -25.13
N ARG A 34 -11.95 6.74 -25.26
CA ARG A 34 -11.46 5.81 -24.26
C ARG A 34 -10.55 6.47 -23.22
N PRO A 35 -10.56 5.99 -21.97
CA PRO A 35 -9.61 6.44 -20.96
C PRO A 35 -8.16 6.21 -21.41
N PRO A 36 -7.25 7.16 -21.19
CA PRO A 36 -5.85 7.04 -21.62
C PRO A 36 -5.14 5.79 -21.10
N GLU A 37 -5.43 5.38 -19.89
CA GLU A 37 -4.86 4.17 -19.29
C GLU A 37 -5.35 2.89 -19.99
N GLU A 38 -6.61 2.84 -20.41
CA GLU A 38 -7.15 1.71 -21.21
C GLU A 38 -6.41 1.62 -22.54
N VAL A 39 -6.25 2.75 -23.23
CA VAL A 39 -5.53 2.80 -24.51
C VAL A 39 -4.10 2.32 -24.37
N ALA A 40 -3.40 2.77 -23.32
CA ALA A 40 -2.02 2.35 -23.06
C ALA A 40 -1.91 0.82 -22.83
N VAL A 41 -2.85 0.22 -22.12
CA VAL A 41 -2.91 -1.24 -21.93
C VAL A 41 -3.22 -1.95 -23.25
N MET A 42 -4.17 -1.44 -24.06
CA MET A 42 -4.53 -2.05 -25.34
C MET A 42 -3.39 -1.98 -26.36
N GLU A 43 -2.58 -0.94 -26.34
CA GLU A 43 -1.35 -0.86 -27.15
C GLU A 43 -0.31 -1.91 -26.71
N LYS A 44 -0.13 -2.10 -25.41
CA LYS A 44 0.73 -3.18 -24.89
C LYS A 44 0.16 -4.56 -25.23
N ALA A 45 -1.16 -4.74 -25.15
CA ALA A 45 -1.82 -5.98 -25.58
C ALA A 45 -1.57 -6.27 -27.08
N ALA A 46 -1.67 -5.26 -27.93
CA ALA A 46 -1.34 -5.38 -29.36
C ALA A 46 0.14 -5.72 -29.56
N PHE A 47 1.05 -5.07 -28.85
CA PHE A 47 2.49 -5.37 -28.89
C PHE A 47 2.82 -6.82 -28.51
N TYR A 48 2.12 -7.37 -27.51
CA TYR A 48 2.24 -8.77 -27.11
C TYR A 48 1.37 -9.73 -27.93
N LYS A 49 0.73 -9.26 -29.00
CA LYS A 49 -0.16 -10.07 -29.87
C LYS A 49 -1.28 -10.77 -29.10
N THR A 50 -1.84 -10.09 -28.11
CA THR A 50 -2.98 -10.57 -27.33
C THR A 50 -4.24 -10.54 -28.21
N HIS A 51 -5.10 -11.53 -28.08
CA HIS A 51 -6.40 -11.54 -28.79
C HIS A 51 -7.37 -10.54 -28.18
N SER A 52 -7.52 -10.54 -26.85
CA SER A 52 -8.41 -9.66 -26.13
C SER A 52 -7.91 -9.42 -24.70
N VAL A 53 -8.40 -8.33 -24.12
CA VAL A 53 -8.11 -7.94 -22.73
C VAL A 53 -9.41 -7.94 -21.96
N PHE A 54 -9.42 -8.55 -20.80
CA PHE A 54 -10.53 -8.47 -19.88
C PHE A 54 -10.28 -7.32 -18.90
N PHE A 55 -11.15 -6.32 -18.97
CA PHE A 55 -11.11 -5.18 -18.07
C PHE A 55 -12.19 -5.28 -17.00
N GLU A 56 -11.83 -4.93 -15.80
CA GLU A 56 -12.79 -4.55 -14.79
C GLU A 56 -13.23 -3.11 -15.05
N SER A 57 -14.55 -2.89 -15.06
CA SER A 57 -15.12 -1.60 -15.48
C SER A 57 -14.72 -0.45 -14.57
N GLY A 58 -14.19 0.61 -15.14
CA GLY A 58 -13.98 1.89 -14.45
C GLY A 58 -15.25 2.73 -14.42
N ARG A 59 -15.47 3.50 -13.34
CA ARG A 59 -16.55 4.49 -13.21
C ARG A 59 -16.08 5.74 -12.47
N ASN A 60 -16.84 6.83 -12.60
CA ASN A 60 -16.59 8.10 -11.93
C ASN A 60 -15.21 8.71 -12.24
N GLY A 61 -14.81 8.66 -13.52
CA GLY A 61 -13.57 9.28 -14.01
C GLY A 61 -12.30 8.49 -13.74
N ARG A 62 -12.40 7.30 -13.14
CA ARG A 62 -11.25 6.39 -13.00
C ARG A 62 -11.20 5.39 -14.16
N PRO A 63 -10.00 5.03 -14.66
CA PRO A 63 -9.85 4.14 -15.80
C PRO A 63 -10.16 2.68 -15.43
N PRO A 64 -10.52 1.84 -16.42
CA PRO A 64 -10.67 0.40 -16.22
C PRO A 64 -9.30 -0.25 -15.94
N ILE A 65 -9.32 -1.33 -15.16
CA ILE A 65 -8.12 -2.11 -14.85
C ILE A 65 -8.10 -3.42 -15.64
N ALA A 66 -7.00 -3.68 -16.34
CA ALA A 66 -6.79 -4.95 -17.01
C ALA A 66 -6.64 -6.08 -15.98
N GLN A 67 -7.52 -7.07 -16.05
CA GLN A 67 -7.53 -8.23 -15.16
C GLN A 67 -6.88 -9.44 -15.81
N ALA A 68 -7.05 -9.63 -17.10
CA ALA A 68 -6.52 -10.77 -17.83
C ALA A 68 -6.22 -10.45 -19.29
N PHE A 69 -5.14 -11.03 -19.78
CA PHE A 69 -4.85 -11.13 -21.21
C PHE A 69 -5.30 -12.49 -21.74
N VAL A 70 -5.94 -12.52 -22.89
CA VAL A 70 -6.51 -13.71 -23.50
C VAL A 70 -5.79 -14.03 -24.80
N TYR A 71 -5.26 -15.24 -24.89
CA TYR A 71 -4.56 -15.75 -26.07
C TYR A 71 -5.32 -16.92 -26.71
N LEU A 72 -5.37 -16.95 -28.03
CA LEU A 72 -5.80 -18.08 -28.83
C LEU A 72 -4.56 -18.83 -29.33
N SER A 73 -4.52 -20.14 -29.14
CA SER A 73 -3.41 -21.00 -29.55
C SER A 73 -3.93 -22.22 -30.32
N GLU A 74 -3.34 -22.52 -31.46
CA GLU A 74 -3.81 -23.62 -32.33
C GLU A 74 -3.32 -25.01 -31.92
N GLY A 75 -2.70 -25.17 -30.74
CA GLY A 75 -2.26 -26.46 -30.20
C GLY A 75 -1.00 -26.44 -29.36
N HIS A 76 -0.46 -27.62 -29.04
CA HIS A 76 0.73 -27.78 -28.21
C HIS A 76 2.04 -27.34 -28.90
N ALA A 77 2.06 -27.16 -30.23
CA ALA A 77 3.25 -26.73 -30.97
C ALA A 77 3.79 -25.35 -30.52
N ASP A 78 2.96 -24.55 -29.88
CA ASP A 78 3.29 -23.19 -29.42
C ASP A 78 3.72 -23.10 -27.95
N ASP A 79 3.91 -24.20 -27.25
CA ASP A 79 4.15 -24.16 -25.79
C ASP A 79 5.45 -23.43 -25.41
N ALA A 80 6.52 -23.59 -26.20
CA ALA A 80 7.79 -22.89 -25.95
C ALA A 80 7.68 -21.38 -26.27
N ALA A 81 7.01 -21.02 -27.36
CA ALA A 81 6.75 -19.64 -27.73
C ALA A 81 5.86 -18.96 -26.69
N PHE A 82 4.86 -19.67 -26.16
CA PHE A 82 4.02 -19.17 -25.08
C PHE A 82 4.79 -19.00 -23.76
N ALA A 83 5.73 -19.87 -23.44
CA ALA A 83 6.57 -19.73 -22.26
C ALA A 83 7.45 -18.46 -22.33
N GLU A 84 8.00 -18.14 -23.50
CA GLU A 84 8.75 -16.91 -23.71
C GLU A 84 7.84 -15.67 -23.63
N LEU A 85 6.64 -15.74 -24.18
CA LEU A 85 5.64 -14.69 -24.05
C LEU A 85 5.24 -14.46 -22.59
N HIS A 86 4.98 -15.53 -21.83
CA HIS A 86 4.62 -15.44 -20.42
C HIS A 86 5.75 -14.82 -19.59
N LYS A 87 7.01 -15.18 -19.87
CA LYS A 87 8.20 -14.54 -19.27
C LYS A 87 8.21 -13.04 -19.52
N ARG A 88 7.93 -12.60 -20.74
CA ARG A 88 7.87 -11.19 -21.12
C ARG A 88 6.75 -10.45 -20.38
N LEU A 89 5.55 -11.04 -20.34
CA LEU A 89 4.39 -10.46 -19.63
C LEU A 89 4.63 -10.37 -18.13
N TRP A 90 5.22 -11.39 -17.54
CA TRP A 90 5.61 -11.36 -16.12
C TRP A 90 6.68 -10.29 -15.84
N SER A 91 7.67 -10.14 -16.71
CA SER A 91 8.69 -9.09 -16.60
C SER A 91 8.08 -7.70 -16.68
N TRP A 92 7.08 -7.50 -17.52
CA TRP A 92 6.33 -6.25 -17.63
C TRP A 92 5.46 -6.00 -16.38
N GLY A 93 4.83 -7.02 -15.82
CA GLY A 93 4.05 -6.94 -14.57
C GLY A 93 2.72 -6.18 -14.68
N GLY A 94 2.22 -5.94 -15.89
CA GLY A 94 1.04 -5.09 -16.13
C GLY A 94 -0.31 -5.82 -16.11
N VAL A 95 -0.34 -7.14 -15.95
CA VAL A 95 -1.58 -7.93 -15.88
C VAL A 95 -1.41 -9.13 -14.94
N PRO A 96 -2.40 -9.41 -14.05
CA PRO A 96 -2.25 -10.48 -13.07
C PRO A 96 -2.51 -11.88 -13.63
N LEU A 97 -3.36 -12.01 -14.66
CA LEU A 97 -3.82 -13.29 -15.20
C LEU A 97 -3.61 -13.39 -16.72
N ILE A 98 -3.37 -14.62 -17.18
CA ILE A 98 -3.37 -14.95 -18.60
C ILE A 98 -4.30 -16.15 -18.82
N TYR A 99 -5.24 -16.00 -19.75
CA TYR A 99 -6.03 -17.09 -20.30
C TYR A 99 -5.43 -17.52 -21.64
N ARG A 100 -5.13 -18.81 -21.78
CA ARG A 100 -4.74 -19.40 -23.04
C ARG A 100 -5.78 -20.43 -23.45
N ARG A 101 -6.41 -20.20 -24.58
CA ARG A 101 -7.36 -21.13 -25.16
C ARG A 101 -6.72 -21.94 -26.30
N THR A 102 -6.93 -23.24 -26.26
CA THR A 102 -6.64 -24.20 -27.35
C THR A 102 -7.95 -24.82 -27.82
N ALA A 103 -7.95 -25.64 -28.89
CA ALA A 103 -9.15 -26.24 -29.47
C ALA A 103 -10.07 -26.98 -28.49
N GLY A 104 -9.56 -27.48 -27.37
CA GLY A 104 -10.36 -28.26 -26.41
C GLY A 104 -10.18 -27.85 -24.94
N LEU A 105 -9.27 -26.90 -24.66
CA LEU A 105 -8.86 -26.56 -23.29
C LEU A 105 -8.79 -25.04 -23.10
N VAL A 106 -9.16 -24.59 -21.91
CA VAL A 106 -8.81 -23.27 -21.40
C VAL A 106 -7.79 -23.44 -20.28
N GLN A 107 -6.67 -22.78 -20.39
CA GLN A 107 -5.60 -22.79 -19.41
C GLN A 107 -5.48 -21.42 -18.76
N LEU A 108 -5.40 -21.40 -17.42
CA LEU A 108 -5.23 -20.19 -16.63
C LEU A 108 -3.83 -20.16 -16.04
N PHE A 109 -3.12 -19.05 -16.27
CA PHE A 109 -1.78 -18.82 -15.76
C PHE A 109 -1.77 -17.57 -14.89
N ARG A 110 -1.03 -17.62 -13.78
CA ARG A 110 -0.70 -16.45 -12.99
C ARG A 110 0.43 -15.66 -13.66
N CYS A 111 0.27 -14.37 -13.74
CA CYS A 111 1.29 -13.48 -14.30
C CYS A 111 1.89 -12.56 -13.23
N ALA A 112 1.31 -12.51 -12.04
CA ALA A 112 1.80 -11.75 -10.91
C ALA A 112 3.10 -12.33 -10.30
N HIS A 113 3.36 -13.62 -10.52
CA HIS A 113 4.51 -14.35 -10.00
C HIS A 113 5.34 -14.99 -11.10
N LYS A 114 6.57 -15.38 -10.73
CA LYS A 114 7.45 -16.12 -11.60
C LYS A 114 6.69 -17.30 -12.23
N PRO A 115 6.72 -17.44 -13.57
CA PRO A 115 6.15 -18.61 -14.24
C PRO A 115 6.73 -19.93 -13.74
N ASP A 116 5.88 -20.94 -13.59
CA ASP A 116 6.32 -22.29 -13.28
C ASP A 116 6.85 -22.95 -14.57
N PHE A 117 8.14 -22.80 -14.82
CA PHE A 117 8.79 -23.39 -15.97
C PHE A 117 9.09 -24.89 -15.74
N VAL A 118 8.71 -25.69 -16.69
CA VAL A 118 8.97 -27.14 -16.71
C VAL A 118 9.71 -27.49 -18.00
N SER A 119 10.73 -28.32 -17.90
CA SER A 119 11.41 -28.86 -19.11
C SER A 119 10.63 -30.06 -19.66
N ARG A 120 10.22 -29.97 -20.93
CA ARG A 120 9.61 -31.09 -21.69
C ARG A 120 10.39 -31.27 -22.98
N GLU A 121 10.95 -32.43 -23.18
CA GLU A 121 11.71 -32.79 -24.41
C GLU A 121 12.79 -31.75 -24.81
N GLY A 122 13.41 -31.12 -23.79
CA GLY A 122 14.44 -30.09 -24.00
C GLY A 122 13.90 -28.67 -24.24
N ALA A 123 12.58 -28.49 -24.35
CA ALA A 123 11.93 -27.19 -24.41
C ALA A 123 11.41 -26.72 -23.03
N ILE A 124 11.48 -25.44 -22.79
CA ILE A 124 10.91 -24.83 -21.58
C ILE A 124 9.43 -24.51 -21.86
N VAL A 125 8.54 -25.04 -21.02
CA VAL A 125 7.10 -24.79 -21.08
C VAL A 125 6.59 -24.26 -19.75
N CYS A 126 5.45 -23.54 -19.75
CA CYS A 126 4.82 -23.04 -18.53
C CYS A 126 3.74 -24.02 -18.05
N LYS A 127 3.72 -24.26 -16.72
CA LYS A 127 2.65 -25.02 -16.08
C LYS A 127 1.47 -24.10 -15.79
N PRO A 128 0.25 -24.43 -16.28
CA PRO A 128 -0.94 -23.66 -15.90
C PRO A 128 -1.31 -23.90 -14.43
N VAL A 129 -1.87 -22.91 -13.77
CA VAL A 129 -2.45 -23.06 -12.44
C VAL A 129 -3.70 -23.92 -12.52
N LYS A 130 -4.50 -23.73 -13.58
CA LYS A 130 -5.67 -24.54 -13.84
C LYS A 130 -5.86 -24.79 -15.34
N THR A 131 -6.39 -25.98 -15.65
CA THR A 131 -6.77 -26.38 -17.01
C THR A 131 -8.18 -26.91 -16.99
N LEU A 132 -9.05 -26.34 -17.84
CA LEU A 132 -10.43 -26.73 -18.04
C LEU A 132 -10.62 -27.35 -19.40
N LYS A 133 -11.37 -28.44 -19.45
CA LYS A 133 -11.83 -29.06 -20.69
C LYS A 133 -13.17 -28.42 -21.10
N ILE A 134 -13.21 -27.84 -22.29
CA ILE A 134 -14.36 -27.10 -22.81
C ILE A 134 -15.61 -27.99 -22.85
N ALA A 135 -15.46 -29.27 -23.19
CA ALA A 135 -16.58 -30.17 -23.37
C ALA A 135 -17.22 -30.68 -22.06
N THR A 136 -16.49 -30.72 -20.96
CA THR A 136 -16.95 -31.40 -19.72
C THR A 136 -16.94 -30.51 -18.47
N ASP A 137 -16.02 -29.55 -18.38
CA ASP A 137 -15.77 -28.85 -17.12
C ASP A 137 -16.45 -27.49 -17.04
N ILE A 138 -16.87 -26.94 -18.19
CA ILE A 138 -17.45 -25.58 -18.23
C ILE A 138 -18.90 -25.56 -17.72
N SER A 139 -19.63 -26.67 -17.82
CA SER A 139 -20.98 -26.79 -17.25
C SER A 139 -20.99 -26.93 -15.72
N ALA A 140 -19.87 -27.35 -15.12
CA ALA A 140 -19.65 -27.39 -13.69
C ALA A 140 -18.86 -26.17 -13.27
N SER A 141 -19.39 -24.96 -13.54
CA SER A 141 -18.71 -23.71 -13.25
C SER A 141 -18.26 -23.66 -11.80
N GLU A 142 -16.96 -23.89 -11.58
CA GLU A 142 -16.35 -23.47 -10.31
C GLU A 142 -16.52 -21.97 -10.22
N ALA A 143 -17.24 -21.53 -9.22
CA ALA A 143 -17.75 -20.15 -9.09
C ALA A 143 -16.67 -19.06 -9.13
N TRP A 144 -15.40 -19.39 -8.96
CA TRP A 144 -14.35 -18.37 -8.84
C TRP A 144 -13.80 -17.83 -10.16
N TRP A 145 -13.98 -18.48 -11.30
CA TRP A 145 -13.63 -17.92 -12.63
C TRP A 145 -14.80 -17.44 -13.45
N ASP A 146 -15.94 -17.30 -12.86
CA ASP A 146 -17.07 -16.65 -13.50
C ASP A 146 -16.65 -15.22 -13.93
N ALA A 147 -16.87 -14.86 -15.18
CA ALA A 147 -16.52 -13.54 -15.68
C ALA A 147 -17.22 -12.40 -14.93
N SER A 148 -18.37 -12.64 -14.31
CA SER A 148 -19.03 -11.68 -13.45
C SER A 148 -18.16 -11.32 -12.22
N ARG A 149 -17.41 -12.27 -11.67
CA ARG A 149 -16.48 -12.02 -10.57
C ARG A 149 -15.24 -11.26 -11.00
N LEU A 150 -14.72 -11.53 -12.21
CA LEU A 150 -13.66 -10.72 -12.82
C LEU A 150 -14.14 -9.28 -13.04
N ARG A 151 -15.36 -9.13 -13.58
CA ARG A 151 -15.95 -7.84 -13.90
C ARG A 151 -16.25 -6.99 -12.67
N ASN A 152 -16.82 -7.58 -11.61
CA ASN A 152 -17.13 -6.89 -10.37
C ASN A 152 -15.97 -6.89 -9.38
N GLY A 153 -14.84 -7.54 -9.72
CA GLY A 153 -13.62 -7.65 -8.93
C GLY A 153 -13.71 -8.54 -7.69
N THR A 154 -14.85 -9.21 -7.44
CA THR A 154 -14.99 -10.12 -6.28
C THR A 154 -14.17 -11.40 -6.43
N LEU A 155 -13.56 -11.64 -7.61
CA LEU A 155 -12.57 -12.70 -7.79
C LEU A 155 -11.44 -12.58 -6.76
N TRP A 156 -10.95 -11.37 -6.55
CA TRP A 156 -9.82 -11.07 -5.66
C TRP A 156 -10.21 -11.01 -4.17
N ASP A 157 -11.48 -11.09 -3.87
CA ASP A 157 -11.98 -11.23 -2.49
C ASP A 157 -11.96 -12.71 -2.03
N ASP A 158 -11.67 -13.65 -2.92
CA ASP A 158 -11.65 -15.08 -2.64
C ASP A 158 -10.26 -15.51 -2.15
N PRO A 159 -10.11 -16.00 -0.90
CA PRO A 159 -8.82 -16.41 -0.35
C PRO A 159 -8.14 -17.51 -1.16
N GLU A 160 -8.89 -18.48 -1.71
CA GLU A 160 -8.32 -19.55 -2.52
C GLU A 160 -7.74 -19.03 -3.83
N VAL A 161 -8.40 -18.03 -4.44
CA VAL A 161 -7.88 -17.34 -5.63
C VAL A 161 -6.64 -16.54 -5.28
N CYS A 162 -6.69 -15.75 -4.21
CA CYS A 162 -5.55 -14.97 -3.75
C CYS A 162 -4.36 -15.89 -3.45
N ASP A 163 -4.58 -16.99 -2.74
CA ASP A 163 -3.54 -17.98 -2.46
C ASP A 163 -2.99 -18.62 -3.74
N ALA A 164 -3.85 -19.01 -4.66
CA ALA A 164 -3.42 -19.64 -5.90
C ALA A 164 -2.70 -18.67 -6.85
N MET A 165 -3.13 -17.40 -6.90
CA MET A 165 -2.70 -16.42 -7.90
C MET A 165 -1.69 -15.40 -7.38
N LEU A 166 -1.75 -15.03 -6.09
CA LEU A 166 -0.95 -13.96 -5.53
C LEU A 166 0.07 -14.42 -4.47
N SER A 167 -0.24 -15.46 -3.66
CA SER A 167 0.56 -15.78 -2.47
C SER A 167 1.83 -16.63 -2.71
N ALA A 168 1.96 -17.29 -3.83
CA ALA A 168 2.99 -18.31 -4.06
C ALA A 168 4.36 -17.78 -4.50
N GLY A 169 4.79 -16.60 -4.08
CA GLY A 169 6.13 -16.15 -4.42
C GLY A 169 6.34 -14.64 -4.31
N LYS A 170 7.56 -14.20 -4.56
CA LYS A 170 7.90 -12.78 -4.59
C LYS A 170 7.46 -12.18 -5.91
N ALA A 171 6.95 -10.95 -5.90
CA ALA A 171 6.72 -10.16 -7.10
C ALA A 171 7.95 -10.19 -8.02
N ALA A 172 7.73 -10.10 -9.35
CA ALA A 172 8.81 -10.13 -10.33
C ALA A 172 9.96 -9.19 -9.96
N HIS A 173 9.61 -7.99 -9.57
CA HIS A 173 10.54 -6.93 -9.20
C HIS A 173 11.38 -7.30 -7.96
N LYS A 174 10.76 -7.84 -6.93
CA LYS A 174 11.46 -8.29 -5.71
C LYS A 174 12.39 -9.47 -5.98
N GLY A 175 11.92 -10.40 -6.81
CA GLY A 175 12.72 -11.53 -7.26
C GLY A 175 13.97 -11.11 -8.04
N LEU A 176 13.86 -10.12 -8.93
CA LEU A 176 14.99 -9.55 -9.68
C LEU A 176 15.99 -8.87 -8.75
N ILE A 177 15.50 -8.02 -7.83
CA ILE A 177 16.34 -7.34 -6.85
C ILE A 177 17.14 -8.33 -6.00
N ASP A 178 16.47 -9.37 -5.49
CA ASP A 178 17.13 -10.42 -4.70
C ASP A 178 18.13 -11.23 -5.55
N ALA A 179 17.85 -11.46 -6.83
CA ALA A 179 18.77 -12.15 -7.73
C ALA A 179 20.03 -11.33 -8.03
N VAL A 180 19.87 -10.02 -8.25
CA VAL A 180 21.01 -9.12 -8.48
C VAL A 180 21.83 -8.93 -7.19
N ARG A 181 21.20 -8.89 -6.02
CA ARG A 181 21.93 -8.87 -4.73
C ARG A 181 22.76 -10.14 -4.56
N ARG A 182 22.17 -11.32 -4.76
CA ARG A 182 22.90 -12.59 -4.69
C ARG A 182 24.08 -12.63 -5.65
N LEU A 183 23.87 -12.22 -6.90
CA LEU A 183 24.96 -12.12 -7.87
C LEU A 183 26.10 -11.21 -7.40
N ASN A 184 25.78 -10.06 -6.79
CA ASN A 184 26.80 -9.19 -6.20
C ASN A 184 27.51 -9.82 -5.01
N ASP A 185 26.79 -10.58 -4.19
CA ASP A 185 27.37 -11.29 -3.04
C ASP A 185 28.29 -12.43 -3.50
N ASP A 186 27.88 -13.22 -4.50
CA ASP A 186 28.71 -14.24 -5.15
C ASP A 186 30.00 -13.64 -5.72
N LEU A 187 29.88 -12.53 -6.46
CA LEU A 187 31.04 -11.78 -6.98
C LEU A 187 31.96 -11.25 -5.88
N ASN A 188 31.40 -10.89 -4.72
CA ASN A 188 32.13 -10.43 -3.56
C ASN A 188 32.88 -11.57 -2.85
N GLU A 189 32.24 -12.71 -2.67
CA GLU A 189 32.83 -13.91 -2.08
C GLU A 189 34.01 -14.45 -2.90
N GLU A 190 33.90 -14.38 -4.23
CA GLU A 190 35.00 -14.75 -5.15
C GLU A 190 36.10 -13.68 -5.26
N GLY A 191 35.92 -12.51 -4.60
CA GLY A 191 36.89 -11.41 -4.63
C GLY A 191 37.05 -10.74 -6.02
N ILE A 192 36.02 -10.83 -6.87
CA ILE A 192 36.05 -10.29 -8.23
C ILE A 192 35.87 -8.78 -8.21
N LEU A 193 36.90 -8.05 -8.64
CA LEU A 193 36.96 -6.59 -8.71
C LEU A 193 36.78 -5.89 -7.33
N LYS A 194 37.24 -4.66 -7.23
CA LYS A 194 36.97 -3.81 -6.06
C LYS A 194 35.49 -3.48 -5.96
N LYS A 195 34.95 -3.39 -4.75
CA LYS A 195 33.53 -3.20 -4.44
C LYS A 195 32.84 -2.13 -5.26
N HIS A 196 33.44 -0.95 -5.35
CA HIS A 196 32.91 0.18 -6.14
C HIS A 196 32.84 -0.16 -7.64
N LEU A 197 33.95 -0.59 -8.27
CA LEU A 197 34.02 -0.90 -9.67
C LEU A 197 33.11 -2.10 -10.05
N ARG A 198 33.04 -3.14 -9.20
CA ARG A 198 32.15 -4.28 -9.38
C ARG A 198 30.70 -3.86 -9.46
N ARG A 199 30.25 -3.01 -8.53
CA ARG A 199 28.87 -2.51 -8.48
C ARG A 199 28.53 -1.66 -9.69
N HIS A 200 29.42 -0.73 -10.03
CA HIS A 200 29.26 0.12 -11.21
C HIS A 200 29.16 -0.70 -12.50
N LEU A 201 30.09 -1.65 -12.68
CA LEU A 201 30.10 -2.53 -13.85
C LEU A 201 28.86 -3.43 -13.93
N LEU A 202 28.33 -3.91 -12.80
CA LEU A 202 27.10 -4.69 -12.77
C LEU A 202 25.90 -3.86 -13.26
N ILE A 203 25.82 -2.60 -12.85
CA ILE A 203 24.78 -1.66 -13.29
C ILE A 203 24.88 -1.37 -14.78
N LEU A 204 26.09 -1.07 -15.26
CA LEU A 204 26.35 -0.86 -16.69
C LEU A 204 25.97 -2.09 -17.51
N SER A 205 26.21 -3.29 -16.97
CA SER A 205 25.82 -4.53 -17.62
C SER A 205 24.30 -4.67 -17.78
N LEU A 206 23.53 -4.28 -16.77
CA LEU A 206 22.05 -4.27 -16.84
C LEU A 206 21.56 -3.26 -17.88
N LEU A 207 22.14 -2.06 -17.92
CA LEU A 207 21.78 -1.03 -18.88
C LEU A 207 22.11 -1.45 -20.31
N ILE A 208 23.32 -1.91 -20.54
CA ILE A 208 23.74 -2.29 -21.89
C ILE A 208 22.92 -3.49 -22.39
N ALA A 209 22.63 -4.46 -21.52
CA ALA A 209 21.73 -5.56 -21.86
C ALA A 209 20.30 -5.09 -22.19
N TYR A 210 19.78 -4.10 -21.47
CA TYR A 210 18.50 -3.48 -21.81
C TYR A 210 18.53 -2.84 -23.21
N LEU A 211 19.58 -2.09 -23.54
CA LEU A 211 19.74 -1.46 -24.85
C LEU A 211 19.94 -2.50 -25.97
N GLU A 212 20.69 -3.58 -25.70
CA GLU A 212 20.89 -4.71 -26.62
C GLU A 212 19.55 -5.44 -26.90
N GLU A 213 18.85 -5.89 -25.88
CA GLU A 213 17.59 -6.63 -26.05
C GLU A 213 16.50 -5.76 -26.71
N ARG A 214 16.55 -4.46 -26.50
CA ARG A 214 15.66 -3.50 -27.14
C ARG A 214 15.99 -3.24 -28.62
N GLY A 215 17.14 -3.72 -29.10
CA GLY A 215 17.59 -3.54 -30.46
C GLY A 215 18.18 -2.14 -30.74
N VAL A 216 18.57 -1.41 -29.70
CA VAL A 216 19.31 -0.15 -29.82
C VAL A 216 20.77 -0.43 -30.18
N LEU A 217 21.38 -1.43 -29.56
CA LEU A 217 22.72 -1.91 -29.85
C LEU A 217 22.59 -3.21 -30.65
N LEU A 218 22.90 -3.12 -31.96
CA LEU A 218 22.80 -4.27 -32.85
C LEU A 218 24.07 -5.16 -32.76
N PRO A 219 24.01 -6.42 -33.19
CA PRO A 219 25.16 -7.34 -33.12
C PRO A 219 26.43 -6.80 -33.78
N ASP A 220 26.33 -6.11 -34.92
CA ASP A 220 27.42 -5.46 -35.64
C ASP A 220 28.09 -4.29 -34.87
N TYR A 221 27.35 -3.70 -33.93
CA TYR A 221 27.90 -2.65 -33.05
C TYR A 221 28.99 -3.22 -32.13
N PHE A 222 28.79 -4.39 -31.56
CA PHE A 222 29.78 -5.03 -30.68
C PHE A 222 31.02 -5.50 -31.42
N SER A 223 30.88 -5.88 -32.71
CA SER A 223 32.02 -6.32 -33.53
C SER A 223 33.04 -5.20 -33.82
N GLN A 224 32.65 -3.92 -33.66
CA GLN A 224 33.53 -2.76 -33.78
C GLN A 224 34.58 -2.71 -32.66
N PHE A 225 34.26 -3.23 -31.48
CA PHE A 225 35.15 -3.21 -30.31
C PHE A 225 35.90 -4.55 -30.13
N LEU A 226 35.27 -5.66 -30.51
CA LEU A 226 35.88 -6.97 -30.43
C LEU A 226 35.51 -7.80 -31.66
N ALA A 227 36.53 -8.17 -32.49
CA ALA A 227 36.29 -8.93 -33.70
C ALA A 227 35.51 -10.22 -33.43
N GLY A 228 34.37 -10.39 -34.13
CA GLY A 228 33.48 -11.54 -33.99
C GLY A 228 32.51 -11.50 -32.80
N ALA A 229 32.52 -10.44 -31.99
CA ALA A 229 31.53 -10.28 -30.94
C ALA A 229 30.19 -9.84 -31.54
N THR A 230 29.11 -10.50 -31.10
CA THR A 230 27.75 -10.22 -31.50
C THR A 230 26.86 -9.86 -30.29
N ARG A 231 27.40 -9.99 -29.09
CA ARG A 231 26.69 -9.74 -27.82
C ARG A 231 27.58 -9.02 -26.82
N PHE A 232 26.96 -8.23 -25.96
CA PHE A 232 27.61 -7.47 -24.91
C PHE A 232 28.54 -8.32 -24.02
N PHE A 233 28.09 -9.50 -23.57
CA PHE A 233 28.85 -10.32 -22.65
C PHE A 233 30.19 -10.80 -23.21
N GLN A 234 30.34 -10.86 -24.53
CA GLN A 234 31.61 -11.18 -25.19
C GLN A 234 32.60 -10.01 -25.07
N VAL A 235 32.10 -8.77 -25.23
CA VAL A 235 32.90 -7.55 -25.04
C VAL A 235 33.24 -7.37 -23.56
N LEU A 236 32.30 -7.62 -22.65
CA LEU A 236 32.49 -7.52 -21.20
C LEU A 236 33.63 -8.36 -20.68
N ALA A 237 33.92 -9.50 -21.35
CA ALA A 237 35.02 -10.39 -20.99
C ALA A 237 36.43 -9.86 -21.39
N ASN A 238 36.52 -8.78 -22.17
CA ASN A 238 37.77 -8.18 -22.65
C ASN A 238 37.86 -6.72 -22.17
N GLY A 239 38.88 -6.40 -21.36
CA GLY A 239 39.00 -5.12 -20.70
C GLY A 239 39.25 -3.93 -21.65
N GLU A 240 40.03 -4.11 -22.68
CA GLU A 240 40.31 -3.04 -23.68
C GLU A 240 39.04 -2.76 -24.48
N ALA A 241 38.41 -3.78 -25.04
CA ALA A 241 37.17 -3.66 -25.79
C ALA A 241 36.03 -3.10 -24.95
N LEU A 242 35.95 -3.43 -23.64
CA LEU A 242 34.97 -2.91 -22.73
C LEU A 242 35.15 -1.41 -22.48
N VAL A 243 36.40 -0.95 -22.23
CA VAL A 243 36.67 0.48 -22.00
C VAL A 243 36.36 1.30 -23.26
N ASP A 244 36.72 0.80 -24.43
CA ASP A 244 36.43 1.46 -25.71
C ASP A 244 34.90 1.50 -25.99
N LEU A 245 34.17 0.42 -25.68
CA LEU A 245 32.70 0.40 -25.77
C LEU A 245 32.08 1.46 -24.84
N LEU A 246 32.51 1.54 -23.57
CA LEU A 246 31.96 2.48 -22.60
C LEU A 246 32.25 3.93 -23.00
N ALA A 247 33.45 4.23 -23.54
CA ALA A 247 33.79 5.54 -24.07
C ALA A 247 32.90 5.93 -25.27
N ALA A 248 32.64 4.99 -26.17
CA ALA A 248 31.74 5.21 -27.30
C ALA A 248 30.28 5.44 -26.88
N LEU A 249 29.81 4.74 -25.85
CA LEU A 249 28.48 4.94 -25.29
C LEU A 249 28.35 6.28 -24.56
N GLU A 250 29.40 6.70 -23.85
CA GLU A 250 29.49 8.02 -23.20
C GLU A 250 29.36 9.13 -24.25
N GLU A 251 30.16 9.06 -25.32
CA GLU A 251 30.10 10.05 -26.40
C GLU A 251 28.75 10.11 -27.09
N ARG A 252 28.17 8.93 -27.36
CA ARG A 252 26.89 8.79 -28.07
C ARG A 252 25.68 9.30 -27.29
N PHE A 253 25.56 8.90 -26.01
CA PHE A 253 24.41 9.23 -25.19
C PHE A 253 24.58 10.49 -24.36
N ASN A 254 25.81 11.03 -24.26
CA ASN A 254 26.15 12.21 -23.43
C ASN A 254 25.74 12.03 -21.95
N GLY A 255 25.80 10.75 -21.44
CA GLY A 255 25.30 10.40 -20.10
C GLY A 255 26.43 10.15 -19.13
N HIS A 256 26.42 10.84 -17.99
CA HIS A 256 27.39 10.60 -16.89
C HIS A 256 27.42 9.16 -16.37
N VAL A 257 26.43 8.33 -16.71
CA VAL A 257 26.33 6.92 -16.28
C VAL A 257 27.44 6.05 -16.85
N PHE A 258 27.93 6.36 -18.06
CA PHE A 258 28.99 5.60 -18.72
C PHE A 258 30.40 6.08 -18.34
N ILE A 259 30.51 7.15 -17.55
CA ILE A 259 31.78 7.72 -17.13
C ILE A 259 32.43 6.76 -16.14
N ILE A 260 33.65 6.32 -16.50
CA ILE A 260 34.57 5.60 -15.62
C ILE A 260 35.82 6.49 -15.47
N ASP A 261 36.28 6.69 -14.25
CA ASP A 261 37.49 7.44 -14.00
C ASP A 261 38.74 6.75 -14.60
N ASP A 262 39.81 7.51 -14.81
CA ASP A 262 41.01 7.02 -15.47
C ASP A 262 41.67 5.85 -14.72
N ALA A 263 41.61 5.86 -13.38
CA ALA A 263 42.14 4.80 -12.54
C ALA A 263 41.36 3.50 -12.71
N ASP A 264 40.01 3.59 -12.79
CA ASP A 264 39.16 2.45 -13.03
C ASP A 264 39.22 1.95 -14.48
N ARG A 265 39.43 2.84 -15.47
CA ARG A 265 39.71 2.48 -16.87
C ARG A 265 40.98 1.60 -16.96
N ASP A 266 42.06 2.03 -16.30
CA ASP A 266 43.31 1.27 -16.25
C ASP A 266 43.15 -0.07 -15.51
N ASN A 267 42.38 -0.06 -14.42
CA ASN A 267 42.05 -1.30 -13.71
C ASN A 267 41.26 -2.29 -14.59
N LEU A 268 40.30 -1.81 -15.37
CA LEU A 268 39.53 -2.67 -16.29
C LEU A 268 40.40 -3.22 -17.44
N ARG A 269 41.22 -2.36 -18.08
CA ARG A 269 42.08 -2.77 -19.16
C ARG A 269 43.03 -3.90 -18.77
N ASN A 270 43.58 -3.84 -17.57
CA ASN A 270 44.53 -4.79 -17.04
C ASN A 270 43.92 -5.97 -16.25
N SER A 271 42.60 -6.04 -16.13
CA SER A 271 41.92 -7.02 -15.27
C SER A 271 41.85 -8.39 -15.91
N THR A 272 42.38 -9.38 -15.23
CA THR A 272 42.23 -10.81 -15.58
C THR A 272 40.90 -11.40 -15.11
N GLN A 273 40.16 -10.66 -14.27
CA GLN A 273 38.92 -11.12 -13.62
C GLN A 273 37.66 -10.93 -14.47
N LEU A 274 37.72 -10.10 -15.55
CA LEU A 274 36.54 -9.77 -16.36
C LEU A 274 35.90 -10.99 -17.05
N LYS A 275 36.71 -11.98 -17.47
CA LYS A 275 36.18 -13.24 -18.01
C LYS A 275 35.32 -13.97 -16.98
N ARG A 276 35.76 -14.00 -15.74
CA ARG A 276 35.01 -14.63 -14.64
C ARG A 276 33.75 -13.81 -14.31
N PHE A 277 33.87 -12.48 -14.21
CA PHE A 277 32.77 -11.57 -14.05
C PHE A 277 31.69 -11.75 -15.13
N ALA A 278 32.06 -11.72 -16.40
CA ALA A 278 31.16 -11.91 -17.52
C ALA A 278 30.43 -13.27 -17.47
N LYS A 279 31.10 -14.35 -17.12
CA LYS A 279 30.51 -15.68 -16.97
C LYS A 279 29.47 -15.73 -15.85
N LEU A 280 29.77 -15.14 -14.69
CA LEU A 280 28.84 -15.09 -13.56
C LEU A 280 27.66 -14.22 -13.88
N VAL A 281 27.88 -13.05 -14.45
CA VAL A 281 26.79 -12.14 -14.87
C VAL A 281 25.91 -12.78 -15.94
N GLU A 282 26.49 -13.43 -16.97
CA GLU A 282 25.75 -14.15 -18.01
C GLU A 282 25.10 -15.44 -17.46
N GLY A 283 25.62 -15.98 -16.35
CA GLY A 283 25.05 -17.14 -15.67
C GLY A 283 25.38 -18.48 -16.30
N ARG A 284 26.47 -18.63 -17.07
CA ARG A 284 26.85 -19.87 -17.75
C ARG A 284 27.41 -20.99 -16.84
N GLU A 285 27.64 -20.72 -15.56
CA GLU A 285 28.30 -21.67 -14.65
C GLU A 285 27.42 -22.31 -13.58
N TYR A 286 26.11 -22.08 -13.57
CA TYR A 286 25.26 -22.81 -12.63
C TYR A 286 24.96 -24.21 -13.09
N SER A 287 25.72 -25.18 -12.56
CA SER A 287 25.62 -26.60 -12.84
C SER A 287 24.36 -27.31 -12.35
N THR A 288 23.42 -26.58 -11.75
CA THR A 288 22.25 -27.12 -11.03
C THR A 288 20.93 -27.02 -11.77
N GLY A 289 20.92 -26.64 -13.06
CA GLY A 289 19.68 -26.48 -13.83
C GLY A 289 18.82 -25.27 -13.40
N GLN A 290 19.33 -24.41 -12.54
CA GLN A 290 18.70 -23.13 -12.21
C GLN A 290 18.81 -22.17 -13.38
N LEU A 291 17.66 -21.60 -13.80
CA LEU A 291 17.62 -20.55 -14.81
C LEU A 291 18.33 -19.29 -14.29
N THR A 292 19.20 -18.73 -15.13
CA THR A 292 19.96 -17.53 -14.79
C THR A 292 19.09 -16.28 -14.86
N LEU A 293 19.60 -15.16 -14.30
CA LEU A 293 18.91 -13.86 -14.33
C LEU A 293 18.44 -13.49 -15.75
N TRP A 294 19.33 -13.60 -16.74
CA TRP A 294 19.06 -13.27 -18.15
C TRP A 294 18.12 -14.25 -18.85
N GLN A 295 18.00 -15.47 -18.37
CA GLN A 295 17.03 -16.44 -18.87
C GLN A 295 15.65 -16.25 -18.24
N LEU A 296 15.60 -15.77 -17.00
CA LEU A 296 14.37 -15.56 -16.24
C LEU A 296 13.62 -14.29 -16.62
N TYR A 297 14.35 -13.19 -16.89
CA TYR A 297 13.75 -11.88 -17.14
C TYR A 297 13.95 -11.45 -18.59
N SER A 298 12.99 -10.69 -19.12
CA SER A 298 13.11 -9.97 -20.39
C SER A 298 13.44 -8.51 -20.07
N PHE A 299 14.67 -8.10 -20.25
CA PHE A 299 15.14 -6.76 -19.86
C PHE A 299 14.44 -5.65 -20.66
N LYS A 300 14.14 -5.88 -21.93
CA LYS A 300 13.38 -4.93 -22.77
C LYS A 300 11.95 -4.70 -22.32
N ASP A 301 11.37 -5.63 -21.55
CA ASP A 301 10.00 -5.56 -21.05
C ASP A 301 9.95 -5.12 -19.57
N LEU A 302 11.10 -5.00 -18.88
CA LEU A 302 11.18 -4.51 -17.51
C LEU A 302 10.84 -3.02 -17.43
N PRO A 303 10.08 -2.60 -16.40
CA PRO A 303 9.89 -1.18 -16.13
C PRO A 303 11.21 -0.48 -15.82
N VAL A 304 11.41 0.70 -16.41
CA VAL A 304 12.68 1.45 -16.27
C VAL A 304 12.96 1.88 -14.83
N GLU A 305 11.92 2.14 -14.05
CA GLU A 305 12.00 2.45 -12.62
C GLU A 305 12.59 1.30 -11.80
N LEU A 306 12.44 0.06 -12.26
CA LEU A 306 13.05 -1.09 -11.62
C LEU A 306 14.55 -1.13 -11.82
N ILE A 307 15.02 -0.80 -13.02
CA ILE A 307 16.46 -0.68 -13.33
C ILE A 307 17.07 0.41 -12.44
N SER A 308 16.38 1.53 -12.29
CA SER A 308 16.77 2.62 -11.40
C SER A 308 16.82 2.18 -9.93
N HIS A 309 15.87 1.37 -9.50
CA HIS A 309 15.86 0.85 -8.13
C HIS A 309 17.04 -0.10 -7.85
N ILE A 310 17.37 -0.97 -8.80
CA ILE A 310 18.56 -1.83 -8.70
C ILE A 310 19.82 -0.99 -8.53
N TYR A 311 19.95 0.07 -9.32
CA TYR A 311 21.06 1.02 -9.20
C TYR A 311 21.11 1.64 -7.80
N GLN A 312 20.00 2.10 -7.26
CA GLN A 312 19.92 2.69 -5.92
C GLN A 312 20.43 1.75 -4.82
N ILE A 313 20.14 0.45 -4.91
CA ILE A 313 20.58 -0.56 -3.93
C ILE A 313 22.10 -0.66 -3.89
N PHE A 314 22.78 -0.47 -5.05
CA PHE A 314 24.23 -0.61 -5.14
C PHE A 314 25.00 0.66 -4.85
N VAL A 315 24.46 1.82 -5.16
CA VAL A 315 25.17 3.11 -4.95
C VAL A 315 25.12 3.57 -3.50
N LYS A 316 24.03 3.28 -2.78
CA LYS A 316 23.86 3.79 -1.42
C LYS A 316 24.44 2.85 -0.36
N GLU A 317 25.52 3.30 0.28
CA GLU A 317 26.06 2.69 1.52
C GLU A 317 25.31 3.15 2.78
N ASN A 318 24.64 4.28 2.73
CA ASN A 318 23.91 4.85 3.87
C ASN A 318 22.50 4.26 4.01
N GLN A 319 22.22 3.68 5.17
CA GLN A 319 20.95 3.06 5.55
C GLN A 319 19.75 4.02 5.65
N SER A 320 19.92 5.31 5.35
CA SER A 320 18.93 6.35 5.64
C SER A 320 17.87 6.56 4.54
N SER A 321 18.09 6.12 3.31
CA SER A 321 17.08 6.28 2.26
C SER A 321 16.18 5.06 2.12
N VAL A 322 14.89 5.28 2.33
CA VAL A 322 13.84 4.27 2.17
C VAL A 322 13.31 4.32 0.75
N TYR A 323 13.31 3.17 0.08
CA TYR A 323 12.74 3.02 -1.25
C TYR A 323 11.22 3.14 -1.22
N THR A 324 10.65 3.92 -2.13
CA THR A 324 9.20 4.04 -2.28
C THR A 324 8.71 3.05 -3.34
N PRO A 325 7.82 2.10 -2.99
CA PRO A 325 7.31 1.13 -3.94
C PRO A 325 6.62 1.80 -5.14
N PRO A 326 6.86 1.37 -6.40
CA PRO A 326 6.29 2.01 -7.59
C PRO A 326 4.76 2.05 -7.61
N PHE A 327 4.09 1.03 -7.06
CA PHE A 327 2.63 1.01 -7.01
C PHE A 327 2.07 2.08 -6.04
N LEU A 328 2.79 2.40 -4.96
CA LEU A 328 2.43 3.53 -4.08
C LEU A 328 2.70 4.87 -4.77
N VAL A 329 3.81 5.00 -5.49
CA VAL A 329 4.11 6.20 -6.28
C VAL A 329 3.01 6.46 -7.31
N ARG A 330 2.58 5.41 -8.03
CA ARG A 330 1.49 5.52 -9.01
C ARG A 330 0.19 5.96 -8.35
N LEU A 331 -0.19 5.37 -7.21
CA LEU A 331 -1.37 5.80 -6.46
C LEU A 331 -1.30 7.28 -6.08
N MET A 332 -0.16 7.73 -5.52
CA MET A 332 0.03 9.14 -5.15
C MET A 332 -0.07 10.08 -6.35
N LEU A 333 0.45 9.67 -7.50
CA LEU A 333 0.41 10.46 -8.72
C LEU A 333 -0.97 10.42 -9.40
N GLU A 334 -1.73 9.35 -9.29
CA GLU A 334 -3.13 9.31 -9.74
C GLU A 334 -3.97 10.37 -9.02
N GLU A 335 -3.74 10.55 -7.71
CA GLU A 335 -4.41 11.58 -6.91
C GLU A 335 -3.86 13.01 -7.20
N ALA A 336 -2.53 13.15 -7.33
CA ALA A 336 -1.90 14.47 -7.52
C ALA A 336 -1.93 14.99 -8.95
N LEU A 337 -1.87 14.10 -9.94
CA LEU A 337 -1.78 14.40 -11.38
C LEU A 337 -2.98 13.83 -12.14
N SER A 338 -4.21 14.20 -11.75
CA SER A 338 -5.40 13.92 -12.55
C SER A 338 -5.29 14.54 -13.94
N TRP A 339 -6.08 14.07 -14.93
CA TRP A 339 -6.06 14.60 -16.29
C TRP A 339 -6.36 16.09 -16.33
N GLU A 340 -7.30 16.55 -15.53
CA GLU A 340 -7.62 17.97 -15.37
C GLU A 340 -6.43 18.76 -14.79
N ARG A 341 -5.69 18.15 -13.85
CA ARG A 341 -4.48 18.77 -13.29
C ARG A 341 -3.35 18.88 -14.31
N LEU A 342 -3.19 17.88 -15.15
CA LEU A 342 -2.20 17.91 -16.23
C LEU A 342 -2.54 18.97 -17.28
N ASP A 343 -3.82 19.16 -17.63
CA ASP A 343 -4.27 20.29 -18.47
C ASP A 343 -3.91 21.64 -17.81
N ARG A 344 -4.12 21.76 -16.51
CA ARG A 344 -3.75 22.98 -15.80
C ARG A 344 -2.25 23.23 -15.81
N LEU A 345 -1.41 22.22 -15.55
CA LEU A 345 0.04 22.34 -15.57
C LEU A 345 0.52 22.90 -16.93
N GLN A 346 -0.02 22.35 -18.01
CA GLN A 346 0.30 22.80 -19.36
C GLN A 346 -0.15 24.25 -19.60
N ASN A 347 -1.42 24.57 -19.27
CA ASN A 347 -2.01 25.90 -19.54
C ASN A 347 -1.37 27.03 -18.74
N ARG A 348 -0.77 26.72 -17.57
CA ARG A 348 -0.17 27.71 -16.67
C ARG A 348 1.35 27.67 -16.64
N ASP A 349 1.95 26.84 -17.47
CA ASP A 349 3.40 26.61 -17.51
C ASP A 349 3.98 26.25 -16.14
N GLU A 350 3.23 25.45 -15.37
CA GLU A 350 3.62 24.99 -14.05
C GLU A 350 4.50 23.73 -14.14
N ILE A 351 5.29 23.46 -13.10
CA ILE A 351 6.17 22.29 -12.99
C ILE A 351 5.75 21.35 -11.88
N ILE A 352 6.31 20.13 -11.89
CA ILE A 352 6.22 19.13 -10.86
C ILE A 352 7.55 19.10 -10.12
N LEU A 353 7.52 19.16 -8.78
CA LEU A 353 8.71 19.13 -7.93
C LEU A 353 8.68 17.93 -6.98
N ASP A 354 9.79 17.19 -6.92
CA ASP A 354 10.11 16.27 -5.82
C ASP A 354 11.23 16.89 -4.98
N PRO A 355 10.96 17.30 -3.72
CA PRO A 355 11.95 18.00 -2.88
C PRO A 355 12.99 17.06 -2.24
N SER A 356 12.90 15.75 -2.46
CA SER A 356 13.80 14.69 -1.95
C SER A 356 13.83 13.51 -2.92
N CYS A 357 14.21 13.78 -4.17
CA CYS A 357 13.88 12.93 -5.31
C CYS A 357 14.56 11.54 -5.31
N GLY A 358 15.62 11.33 -4.55
CA GLY A 358 16.32 10.05 -4.50
C GLY A 358 16.70 9.56 -5.90
N SER A 359 16.23 8.37 -6.28
CA SER A 359 16.44 7.79 -7.61
C SER A 359 15.53 8.37 -8.70
N GLY A 360 14.66 9.31 -8.37
CA GLY A 360 13.76 9.95 -9.33
C GLY A 360 12.50 9.17 -9.66
N VAL A 361 12.07 8.23 -8.82
CA VAL A 361 10.89 7.39 -9.12
C VAL A 361 9.62 8.22 -9.34
N PHE A 362 9.37 9.25 -8.53
CA PHE A 362 8.24 10.17 -8.73
C PHE A 362 8.39 10.97 -10.03
N LEU A 363 9.60 11.39 -10.35
CA LEU A 363 9.88 12.18 -11.57
C LEU A 363 9.67 11.33 -12.83
N VAL A 364 10.13 10.08 -12.83
CA VAL A 364 9.96 9.14 -13.95
C VAL A 364 8.47 8.84 -14.19
N GLU A 365 7.72 8.50 -13.15
CA GLU A 365 6.30 8.23 -13.28
C GLU A 365 5.51 9.48 -13.68
N SER A 366 5.90 10.67 -13.18
CA SER A 366 5.32 11.95 -13.61
C SER A 366 5.60 12.22 -15.08
N TYR A 367 6.83 11.97 -15.55
CA TYR A 367 7.21 12.12 -16.95
C TYR A 367 6.40 11.19 -17.87
N LYS A 368 6.26 9.93 -17.50
CA LYS A 368 5.44 8.97 -18.24
C LYS A 368 3.98 9.43 -18.34
N ARG A 369 3.45 9.97 -17.24
CA ARG A 369 2.08 10.48 -17.20
C ARG A 369 1.91 11.73 -18.06
N LEU A 370 2.89 12.63 -18.11
CA LEU A 370 2.92 13.76 -19.04
C LEU A 370 2.93 13.29 -20.50
N ALA A 371 3.75 12.28 -20.84
CA ALA A 371 3.79 11.72 -22.19
C ALA A 371 2.46 11.08 -22.60
N LEU A 372 1.83 10.34 -21.70
CA LEU A 372 0.52 9.74 -21.94
C LEU A 372 -0.56 10.81 -22.10
N HIS A 373 -0.55 11.85 -21.28
CA HIS A 373 -1.45 13.00 -21.41
C HIS A 373 -1.30 13.70 -22.77
N TRP A 374 -0.07 13.99 -23.18
CA TRP A 374 0.18 14.61 -24.48
C TRP A 374 -0.36 13.75 -25.63
N ARG A 375 -0.11 12.45 -25.62
CA ARG A 375 -0.62 11.50 -26.63
C ARG A 375 -2.15 11.50 -26.70
N SER A 376 -2.82 11.53 -25.54
CA SER A 376 -4.28 11.57 -25.47
C SER A 376 -4.88 12.86 -26.12
N ARG A 377 -4.10 13.95 -26.16
CA ARG A 377 -4.48 15.23 -26.77
C ARG A 377 -4.05 15.36 -28.24
N HIS A 378 -3.22 14.43 -28.74
CA HIS A 378 -2.65 14.47 -30.10
C HIS A 378 -2.95 13.17 -30.87
N ASN A 379 -4.21 12.75 -30.87
CA ASN A 379 -4.71 11.57 -31.61
C ASN A 379 -3.87 10.28 -31.39
N TRP A 380 -3.29 10.15 -30.22
CA TRP A 380 -2.44 9.02 -29.84
C TRP A 380 -1.14 8.88 -30.65
N GLU A 381 -0.75 9.92 -31.31
CA GLU A 381 0.57 9.99 -31.97
C GLU A 381 1.69 9.84 -30.94
N ARG A 382 2.84 9.36 -31.38
CA ARG A 382 4.03 9.33 -30.55
C ARG A 382 4.68 10.71 -30.50
N PRO A 383 5.01 11.21 -29.30
CA PRO A 383 5.70 12.49 -29.17
C PRO A 383 7.11 12.37 -29.73
N GLY A 384 7.52 13.27 -30.62
CA GLY A 384 8.88 13.34 -31.11
C GLY A 384 9.87 13.79 -30.04
N ILE A 385 11.17 13.63 -30.30
CA ILE A 385 12.25 13.96 -29.38
C ILE A 385 12.14 15.38 -28.80
N PRO A 386 11.88 16.46 -29.59
CA PRO A 386 11.75 17.80 -29.02
C PRO A 386 10.63 17.93 -27.98
N VAL A 387 9.51 17.27 -28.20
CA VAL A 387 8.36 17.27 -27.28
C VAL A 387 8.72 16.53 -25.99
N LEU A 388 9.34 15.37 -26.11
CA LEU A 388 9.80 14.57 -24.96
C LEU A 388 10.85 15.31 -24.13
N LEU A 389 11.80 15.99 -24.78
CA LEU A 389 12.78 16.84 -24.10
C LEU A 389 12.11 18.03 -23.41
N GLY A 390 11.08 18.63 -24.01
CA GLY A 390 10.27 19.68 -23.40
C GLY A 390 9.56 19.19 -22.13
N MET A 391 9.05 17.94 -22.11
CA MET A 391 8.44 17.35 -20.90
C MET A 391 9.45 17.12 -19.79
N LEU A 392 10.71 16.79 -20.10
CA LEU A 392 11.77 16.66 -19.09
C LEU A 392 12.02 17.98 -18.34
N THR A 393 11.78 19.14 -18.96
CA THR A 393 11.88 20.44 -18.28
C THR A 393 10.75 20.73 -17.33
N LYS A 394 9.70 19.88 -17.29
CA LYS A 394 8.56 20.04 -16.40
C LYS A 394 8.67 19.22 -15.11
N VAL A 395 9.66 18.35 -14.99
CA VAL A 395 9.91 17.55 -13.80
C VAL A 395 11.20 17.99 -13.14
N HIS A 396 11.11 18.46 -11.91
CA HIS A 396 12.22 18.98 -11.12
C HIS A 396 12.44 18.14 -9.87
N GLY A 397 13.71 17.94 -9.53
CA GLY A 397 14.10 17.19 -8.33
C GLY A 397 15.20 17.89 -7.56
N ILE A 398 15.12 17.80 -6.24
CA ILE A 398 16.17 18.24 -5.32
C ILE A 398 16.60 17.05 -4.48
N ASP A 399 17.88 16.83 -4.30
CA ASP A 399 18.40 15.87 -3.33
C ASP A 399 19.74 16.34 -2.77
N LEU A 400 20.02 15.97 -1.51
CA LEU A 400 21.28 16.31 -0.85
C LEU A 400 22.46 15.51 -1.42
N GLU A 401 22.20 14.26 -1.80
CA GLU A 401 23.21 13.31 -2.23
C GLU A 401 23.52 13.42 -3.73
N PRO A 402 24.79 13.62 -4.13
CA PRO A 402 25.16 13.74 -5.54
C PRO A 402 24.78 12.49 -6.34
N GLY A 403 25.01 11.30 -5.79
CA GLY A 403 24.66 10.03 -6.43
C GLY A 403 23.15 9.85 -6.65
N ALA A 404 22.30 10.50 -5.85
CA ALA A 404 20.85 10.51 -6.07
C ALA A 404 20.49 11.33 -7.32
N ILE A 405 21.12 12.48 -7.51
CA ILE A 405 20.90 13.35 -8.68
C ILE A 405 21.38 12.67 -9.97
N GLU A 406 22.53 12.04 -9.95
CA GLU A 406 23.02 11.25 -11.09
C GLU A 406 22.06 10.12 -11.44
N LEU A 407 21.56 9.40 -10.43
CA LEU A 407 20.62 8.33 -10.61
C LEU A 407 19.26 8.83 -11.14
N ALA A 408 18.74 9.93 -10.62
CA ALA A 408 17.49 10.52 -11.11
C ALA A 408 17.63 10.98 -12.57
N ALA A 409 18.76 11.59 -12.93
CA ALA A 409 19.06 11.97 -14.31
C ALA A 409 19.10 10.74 -15.23
N PHE A 410 19.77 9.69 -14.80
CA PHE A 410 19.81 8.42 -15.51
C PHE A 410 18.42 7.79 -15.69
N SER A 411 17.63 7.75 -14.63
CA SER A 411 16.27 7.20 -14.65
C SER A 411 15.36 7.92 -15.65
N LEU A 412 15.45 9.25 -15.69
CA LEU A 412 14.73 10.08 -16.66
C LEU A 412 15.22 9.86 -18.10
N CYS A 413 16.53 9.67 -18.31
CA CYS A 413 17.08 9.33 -19.62
C CYS A 413 16.60 7.96 -20.10
N LEU A 414 16.49 6.97 -19.22
CA LEU A 414 15.90 5.68 -19.54
C LEU A 414 14.40 5.81 -19.89
N ALA A 415 13.66 6.63 -19.15
CA ALA A 415 12.25 6.89 -19.45
C ALA A 415 12.07 7.60 -20.81
N LEU A 416 12.98 8.49 -21.17
CA LEU A 416 13.04 9.07 -22.52
C LEU A 416 13.27 7.97 -23.58
N CYS A 417 14.24 7.09 -23.37
CA CYS A 417 14.47 5.94 -24.27
C CYS A 417 13.22 5.06 -24.40
N ASP A 418 12.49 4.82 -23.30
CA ASP A 418 11.29 3.99 -23.32
C ASP A 418 10.16 4.58 -24.18
N ALA A 419 10.11 5.87 -24.31
CA ALA A 419 9.14 6.60 -25.15
C ALA A 419 9.49 6.63 -26.65
N LEU A 420 10.72 6.27 -27.04
CA LEU A 420 11.25 6.33 -28.40
C LEU A 420 11.35 4.94 -29.05
N GLU A 421 11.33 4.90 -30.37
CA GLU A 421 11.67 3.67 -31.11
C GLU A 421 13.18 3.40 -31.10
N PRO A 422 13.60 2.15 -31.17
CA PRO A 422 15.02 1.80 -31.21
C PRO A 422 15.81 2.50 -32.31
N GLU A 423 15.19 2.71 -33.47
CA GLU A 423 15.80 3.41 -34.59
C GLU A 423 16.04 4.89 -34.33
N GLU A 424 15.09 5.57 -33.68
CA GLU A 424 15.23 6.96 -33.29
C GLU A 424 16.39 7.13 -32.29
N ILE A 425 16.51 6.19 -31.34
CA ILE A 425 17.62 6.19 -30.38
C ILE A 425 18.95 5.93 -31.09
N ARG A 426 18.98 5.02 -32.09
CA ARG A 426 20.20 4.72 -32.85
C ARG A 426 20.70 5.88 -33.70
N THR A 427 19.80 6.63 -34.27
CA THR A 427 20.14 7.77 -35.16
C THR A 427 20.45 9.05 -34.42
N SER A 428 20.06 9.14 -33.14
CA SER A 428 20.27 10.32 -32.32
C SER A 428 21.68 10.38 -31.74
N ILE A 429 22.31 11.55 -31.79
CA ILE A 429 23.58 11.84 -31.14
C ILE A 429 23.32 12.74 -29.96
N LYS A 430 23.97 12.45 -28.82
CA LYS A 430 23.81 13.19 -27.55
C LYS A 430 22.36 13.32 -27.13
N LEU A 431 21.65 12.18 -27.18
CA LEU A 431 20.21 12.09 -26.88
C LEU A 431 19.88 12.59 -25.46
N PHE A 432 20.76 12.36 -24.49
CA PHE A 432 20.48 12.71 -23.10
C PHE A 432 20.82 14.19 -22.82
N PRO A 433 19.82 14.98 -22.38
CA PRO A 433 20.09 16.37 -22.01
C PRO A 433 20.80 16.42 -20.65
N PRO A 434 21.59 17.48 -20.42
CA PRO A 434 22.17 17.75 -19.10
C PRO A 434 21.05 18.17 -18.14
N LEU A 435 20.56 17.25 -17.32
CA LEU A 435 19.49 17.51 -16.33
C LEU A 435 20.06 18.04 -15.02
N ALA A 436 21.23 17.55 -14.60
CA ALA A 436 21.91 18.03 -13.41
C ALA A 436 22.26 19.50 -13.51
N GLY A 437 21.92 20.27 -12.48
CA GLY A 437 22.08 21.72 -12.44
C GLY A 437 21.03 22.53 -13.22
N LYS A 438 20.10 21.86 -13.92
CA LYS A 438 18.98 22.53 -14.63
C LYS A 438 17.62 22.19 -14.00
N THR A 439 17.22 20.95 -14.06
CA THR A 439 15.97 20.45 -13.48
C THR A 439 16.21 19.58 -12.25
N LEU A 440 17.39 19.02 -12.12
CA LEU A 440 17.83 18.23 -10.98
C LEU A 440 18.93 18.98 -10.23
N HIS A 441 18.72 19.22 -8.96
CA HIS A 441 19.59 20.06 -8.16
C HIS A 441 20.18 19.32 -6.97
N GLN A 442 21.51 19.24 -6.89
CA GLN A 442 22.19 18.76 -5.69
C GLN A 442 22.20 19.88 -4.66
N SER A 443 21.29 19.82 -3.70
CA SER A 443 21.18 20.82 -2.63
C SER A 443 20.36 20.28 -1.47
N CYS A 444 20.54 20.88 -0.30
CA CYS A 444 19.54 20.78 0.75
C CYS A 444 18.25 21.49 0.29
N PHE A 445 17.10 20.84 0.40
CA PHE A 445 15.81 21.41 0.00
C PHE A 445 15.55 22.80 0.61
N PHE A 446 15.85 22.97 1.90
CA PHE A 446 15.61 24.23 2.60
C PHE A 446 16.54 25.35 2.12
N ASP A 447 17.81 25.02 1.85
CA ASP A 447 18.75 25.99 1.22
C ASP A 447 18.31 26.33 -0.21
N ALA A 448 17.89 25.32 -1.00
CA ALA A 448 17.40 25.52 -2.36
C ALA A 448 16.17 26.45 -2.39
N LYS A 449 15.24 26.28 -1.43
CA LYS A 449 14.09 27.18 -1.27
C LYS A 449 14.53 28.60 -0.94
N GLU A 450 15.43 28.75 0.05
CA GLU A 450 15.91 30.07 0.52
C GLU A 450 16.57 30.89 -0.59
N VAL A 451 17.37 30.23 -1.42
CA VAL A 451 18.05 30.90 -2.55
C VAL A 451 17.18 31.00 -3.82
N GLY A 452 15.97 30.44 -3.80
CA GLY A 452 15.10 30.40 -4.96
C GLY A 452 15.69 29.62 -6.13
N LEU A 453 16.28 28.45 -5.85
CA LEU A 453 16.95 27.61 -6.85
C LEU A 453 16.00 27.16 -7.94
N VAL A 454 14.76 26.79 -7.55
CA VAL A 454 13.67 26.48 -8.48
C VAL A 454 12.88 27.76 -8.71
N LYS A 455 13.00 28.32 -9.91
CA LYS A 455 12.38 29.61 -10.31
C LYS A 455 11.01 29.44 -10.96
N ASP A 456 10.75 28.24 -11.44
CA ASP A 456 9.51 27.93 -12.14
C ASP A 456 8.33 27.85 -11.17
N ARG A 457 7.12 28.08 -11.70
CA ARG A 457 5.91 28.02 -10.90
C ARG A 457 5.54 26.56 -10.57
N ILE A 458 5.57 26.21 -9.31
CA ILE A 458 5.32 24.84 -8.86
C ILE A 458 3.82 24.58 -8.79
N GLY A 459 3.29 23.76 -9.69
CA GLY A 459 1.89 23.34 -9.73
C GLY A 459 1.62 22.11 -8.88
N VAL A 460 2.60 21.21 -8.77
CA VAL A 460 2.49 19.97 -8.00
C VAL A 460 3.78 19.68 -7.27
N VAL A 461 3.66 19.30 -5.99
CA VAL A 461 4.75 18.73 -5.20
C VAL A 461 4.38 17.29 -4.85
N VAL A 462 5.29 16.37 -5.13
CA VAL A 462 5.19 14.95 -4.76
C VAL A 462 6.50 14.49 -4.15
N GLY A 463 6.45 13.54 -3.21
CA GLY A 463 7.69 13.00 -2.69
C GLY A 463 7.56 12.18 -1.41
N ASN A 464 8.68 11.56 -1.06
CA ASN A 464 8.89 10.83 0.18
C ASN A 464 10.06 11.47 0.96
N PRO A 465 9.79 12.43 1.86
CA PRO A 465 10.84 13.11 2.61
C PRO A 465 11.53 12.17 3.60
N PRO A 466 12.76 12.48 4.03
CA PRO A 466 13.47 11.67 5.01
C PRO A 466 12.77 11.68 6.37
N PHE A 467 12.57 10.48 6.95
CA PHE A 467 11.95 10.28 8.25
C PHE A 467 13.01 10.31 9.37
N GLU A 468 13.57 11.48 9.62
CA GLU A 468 14.65 11.67 10.59
C GLU A 468 14.30 12.80 11.55
N SER A 469 14.82 12.68 12.78
CA SER A 469 14.71 13.71 13.83
C SER A 469 15.98 14.56 13.94
N ALA A 470 17.02 14.21 13.18
CA ALA A 470 18.30 14.93 13.18
C ALA A 470 18.33 16.00 12.09
N LEU A 471 18.45 17.25 12.50
CA LEU A 471 18.64 18.39 11.60
C LEU A 471 20.12 18.52 11.26
N THR A 472 20.57 17.84 10.21
CA THR A 472 22.00 17.74 9.87
C THR A 472 22.49 18.94 9.04
N THR A 473 21.65 19.53 8.19
CA THR A 473 22.04 20.61 7.28
C THR A 473 21.81 22.01 7.90
N PRO A 474 22.61 23.03 7.51
CA PRO A 474 22.40 24.40 7.96
C PRO A 474 21.00 24.93 7.57
N GLY A 475 20.54 24.66 6.35
CA GLY A 475 19.22 25.09 5.88
C GLY A 475 18.08 24.50 6.71
N ALA A 476 18.13 23.19 7.01
CA ALA A 476 17.13 22.55 7.88
C ALA A 476 17.11 23.17 9.29
N LYS A 477 18.27 23.53 9.84
CA LYS A 477 18.36 24.20 11.13
C LYS A 477 17.73 25.59 11.11
N ARG A 478 18.03 26.40 10.09
CA ARG A 478 17.43 27.73 9.92
C ARG A 478 15.92 27.64 9.71
N SER A 479 15.47 26.77 8.82
CA SER A 479 14.03 26.57 8.59
C SER A 479 13.30 26.10 9.86
N TYR A 480 13.88 25.18 10.62
CA TYR A 480 13.35 24.78 11.92
C TYR A 480 13.25 25.96 12.90
N GLN A 481 14.28 26.79 13.03
CA GLN A 481 14.29 27.98 13.91
C GLN A 481 13.21 29.01 13.51
N ASN A 482 13.00 29.17 12.19
CA ASN A 482 11.94 30.04 11.68
C ASN A 482 10.55 29.46 12.02
N TYR A 483 10.36 28.16 11.76
CA TYR A 483 9.12 27.46 12.11
C TYR A 483 8.83 27.58 13.63
N GLU A 484 9.85 27.27 14.48
CA GLU A 484 9.70 27.29 15.94
C GLU A 484 9.32 28.66 16.48
N ARG A 485 9.84 29.71 15.88
CA ARG A 485 9.51 31.12 16.27
C ARG A 485 8.06 31.48 15.93
N GLU A 486 7.53 30.97 14.82
CA GLU A 486 6.19 31.32 14.33
C GLU A 486 5.10 30.38 14.87
N HIS A 487 5.42 29.13 15.06
CA HIS A 487 4.45 28.06 15.34
C HIS A 487 4.73 27.26 16.62
N GLY A 488 5.84 27.53 17.31
CA GLY A 488 6.29 26.73 18.44
C GLY A 488 7.09 25.49 18.02
N PRO A 489 7.49 24.62 18.97
CA PRO A 489 8.38 23.51 18.70
C PRO A 489 7.78 22.49 17.72
N LEU A 490 8.55 22.07 16.73
CA LEU A 490 8.18 21.01 15.82
C LEU A 490 8.18 19.65 16.54
N PRO A 491 7.10 18.87 16.45
CA PRO A 491 6.99 17.58 17.14
C PRO A 491 8.15 16.65 16.80
N ASP A 492 8.80 16.09 17.82
CA ASP A 492 9.94 15.18 17.71
C ASP A 492 11.08 15.68 16.79
N LYS A 493 11.10 16.96 16.44
CA LYS A 493 11.99 17.57 15.44
C LYS A 493 11.94 16.83 14.10
N GLN A 494 10.77 16.26 13.74
CA GLN A 494 10.60 15.45 12.55
C GLN A 494 10.83 16.24 11.28
N LEU A 495 11.87 15.88 10.55
CA LEU A 495 12.26 16.56 9.31
C LEU A 495 11.15 16.47 8.26
N ALA A 496 10.41 15.35 8.19
CA ALA A 496 9.31 15.17 7.27
C ALA A 496 8.16 16.18 7.48
N TYR A 497 7.90 16.63 8.71
CA TYR A 497 6.91 17.68 8.97
C TYR A 497 7.40 19.05 8.47
N LEU A 498 8.68 19.31 8.62
CA LEU A 498 9.27 20.55 8.11
C LEU A 498 9.22 20.57 6.57
N PHE A 499 9.52 19.44 5.90
CA PHE A 499 9.31 19.28 4.47
C PHE A 499 7.87 19.54 4.05
N LEU A 500 6.91 18.95 4.77
CA LEU A 500 5.48 19.11 4.49
C LEU A 500 5.06 20.59 4.56
N HIS A 501 5.48 21.28 5.62
CA HIS A 501 5.19 22.71 5.83
C HIS A 501 5.82 23.60 4.76
N GLU A 502 7.12 23.45 4.53
CA GLU A 502 7.88 24.29 3.62
C GLU A 502 7.51 24.04 2.16
N ALA A 503 7.34 22.78 1.77
CA ALA A 503 6.95 22.42 0.41
C ALA A 503 5.54 22.91 0.07
N MET A 504 4.61 22.83 1.03
CA MET A 504 3.25 23.32 0.81
C MET A 504 3.22 24.82 0.56
N GLY A 505 4.10 25.57 1.25
CA GLY A 505 4.28 27.03 1.04
C GLY A 505 4.85 27.41 -0.32
N MET A 506 5.47 26.47 -1.06
CA MET A 506 5.99 26.71 -2.42
C MET A 506 4.95 26.42 -3.52
N VAL A 507 3.88 25.70 -3.21
CA VAL A 507 2.87 25.31 -4.21
C VAL A 507 2.07 26.53 -4.66
N ALA A 508 1.93 26.72 -5.97
CA ALA A 508 1.11 27.78 -6.53
C ALA A 508 -0.36 27.63 -6.15
N LYS A 509 -1.07 28.75 -5.91
CA LYS A 509 -2.49 28.74 -5.51
C LYS A 509 -3.34 27.81 -6.39
N GLY A 510 -4.02 26.86 -5.74
CA GLY A 510 -4.82 25.81 -6.38
C GLY A 510 -3.95 24.66 -6.97
N GLY A 511 -2.64 24.65 -6.75
CA GLY A 511 -1.77 23.52 -6.99
C GLY A 511 -1.94 22.47 -5.89
N VAL A 512 -1.28 21.33 -6.03
CA VAL A 512 -1.44 20.16 -5.14
C VAL A 512 -0.11 19.72 -4.57
N LEU A 513 -0.15 19.30 -3.32
CA LEU A 513 0.90 18.53 -2.67
C LEU A 513 0.38 17.13 -2.35
N SER A 514 1.15 16.08 -2.71
CA SER A 514 0.94 14.70 -2.29
C SER A 514 2.23 14.16 -1.69
N MET A 515 2.28 14.02 -0.37
CA MET A 515 3.53 13.73 0.33
C MET A 515 3.37 12.63 1.38
N LEU A 516 4.31 11.69 1.38
CA LEU A 516 4.41 10.68 2.41
C LEU A 516 4.77 11.30 3.75
N GLN A 517 4.14 10.81 4.82
CA GLN A 517 4.43 11.16 6.20
C GLN A 517 4.45 9.92 7.06
N GLN A 518 5.12 9.99 8.20
CA GLN A 518 5.00 8.93 9.20
C GLN A 518 3.60 8.92 9.82
N TYR A 519 3.13 7.73 10.23
CA TYR A 519 1.85 7.54 10.93
C TYR A 519 1.72 8.45 12.18
N ASN A 520 2.83 8.89 12.77
CA ASN A 520 2.87 9.81 13.89
C ASN A 520 2.14 11.13 13.61
N PHE A 521 2.04 11.55 12.35
CA PHE A 521 1.24 12.71 11.95
C PHE A 521 -0.21 12.60 12.44
N LEU A 522 -0.84 11.42 12.33
CA LEU A 522 -2.22 11.20 12.78
C LEU A 522 -2.31 10.75 14.23
N TYR A 523 -1.40 9.89 14.66
CA TYR A 523 -1.60 9.06 15.85
C TYR A 523 -0.73 9.46 17.06
N ASN A 524 0.24 10.37 16.90
CA ASN A 524 1.02 10.88 18.02
C ASN A 524 0.35 12.13 18.62
N GLN A 525 0.21 12.14 19.96
CA GLN A 525 -0.34 13.28 20.69
C GLN A 525 0.55 14.53 20.56
N GLN A 526 1.87 14.35 20.49
CA GLN A 526 2.81 15.45 20.30
C GLN A 526 2.62 16.17 18.94
N SER A 527 2.11 15.46 17.92
CA SER A 527 1.85 16.03 16.60
C SER A 527 0.54 16.79 16.49
N LEU A 528 -0.26 16.85 17.56
CA LEU A 528 -1.61 17.42 17.55
C LEU A 528 -1.62 18.91 17.14
N SER A 529 -0.71 19.74 17.71
CA SER A 529 -0.63 21.16 17.38
C SER A 529 -0.25 21.39 15.93
N PHE A 530 0.76 20.67 15.44
CA PHE A 530 1.20 20.72 14.04
C PHE A 530 0.07 20.31 13.10
N ARG A 531 -0.56 19.16 13.35
CA ARG A 531 -1.67 18.64 12.54
C ARG A 531 -2.84 19.62 12.47
N ARG A 532 -3.27 20.17 13.61
CA ARG A 532 -4.35 21.16 13.66
C ARG A 532 -4.00 22.45 12.90
N SER A 533 -2.78 22.95 13.07
CA SER A 533 -2.31 24.12 12.32
C SER A 533 -2.31 23.85 10.82
N PHE A 534 -1.80 22.70 10.38
CA PHE A 534 -1.76 22.33 8.96
C PHE A 534 -3.17 22.20 8.36
N LEU A 535 -4.08 21.49 9.06
CA LEU A 535 -5.48 21.32 8.65
C LEU A 535 -6.28 22.65 8.67
N ALA A 536 -5.93 23.60 9.54
CA ALA A 536 -6.56 24.90 9.59
C ALA A 536 -6.11 25.82 8.44
N THR A 537 -4.85 25.71 8.04
CA THR A 537 -4.23 26.60 7.05
C THR A 537 -4.49 26.14 5.61
N TRP A 538 -4.42 24.83 5.35
CA TRP A 538 -4.42 24.24 4.02
C TRP A 538 -5.64 23.37 3.76
N ASP A 539 -6.10 23.36 2.50
CA ASP A 539 -7.22 22.53 2.06
C ASP A 539 -6.79 21.07 1.88
N VAL A 540 -6.67 20.34 2.99
CA VAL A 540 -6.38 18.91 3.00
C VAL A 540 -7.61 18.17 2.49
N ARG A 541 -7.47 17.47 1.37
CA ARG A 541 -8.55 16.74 0.71
C ARG A 541 -8.59 15.30 1.14
N GLU A 542 -7.42 14.67 1.24
CA GLU A 542 -7.32 13.24 1.46
C GLU A 542 -6.15 12.91 2.38
N ILE A 543 -6.37 11.90 3.19
CA ILE A 543 -5.33 11.20 3.95
C ILE A 543 -5.49 9.72 3.67
N LEU A 544 -4.48 9.15 2.98
CA LEU A 544 -4.41 7.74 2.69
C LEU A 544 -3.59 7.07 3.79
N ASP A 545 -4.25 6.24 4.60
CA ASP A 545 -3.66 5.65 5.79
C ASP A 545 -3.29 4.18 5.59
N PHE A 546 -1.98 3.90 5.56
CA PHE A 546 -1.41 2.56 5.39
C PHE A 546 -0.94 1.93 6.72
N VAL A 547 -1.40 2.43 7.87
CA VAL A 547 -0.94 1.94 9.19
C VAL A 547 -1.16 0.45 9.40
N SER A 548 -2.18 -0.13 8.76
CA SER A 548 -2.50 -1.56 8.80
C SER A 548 -1.78 -2.39 7.73
N VAL A 549 -1.19 -1.76 6.71
CA VAL A 549 -0.44 -2.43 5.65
C VAL A 549 1.01 -2.61 6.11
N ARG A 550 1.46 -3.86 6.16
CA ARG A 550 2.81 -4.20 6.62
C ARG A 550 3.77 -4.39 5.45
N GLY A 551 5.04 -4.15 5.71
CA GLY A 551 6.10 -4.43 4.75
C GLY A 551 6.24 -3.42 3.61
N LEU A 552 5.45 -2.34 3.58
CA LEU A 552 5.59 -1.25 2.61
C LEU A 552 6.97 -0.60 2.72
N PHE A 553 7.42 -0.34 3.94
CA PHE A 553 8.70 0.28 4.23
C PHE A 553 9.41 -0.47 5.36
N VAL A 554 10.41 -1.26 5.02
CA VAL A 554 11.20 -2.02 6.01
C VAL A 554 12.58 -1.39 6.14
N ARG A 555 12.92 -0.91 7.33
CA ARG A 555 14.23 -0.33 7.65
C ARG A 555 14.87 -1.07 8.82
N GLY A 556 16.02 -1.68 8.59
CA GLY A 556 16.76 -2.38 9.66
C GLY A 556 15.93 -3.46 10.37
N GLY A 557 15.01 -4.13 9.67
CA GLY A 557 14.10 -5.14 10.22
C GLY A 557 12.85 -4.55 10.91
N ALA A 558 12.71 -3.23 10.99
CA ALA A 558 11.52 -2.55 11.52
C ALA A 558 10.60 -2.08 10.39
N ASP A 559 9.31 -2.34 10.53
CA ASP A 559 8.26 -1.89 9.62
C ASP A 559 7.90 -0.43 9.94
N THR A 560 8.16 0.48 9.00
CA THR A 560 7.83 1.90 9.11
C THR A 560 6.44 2.15 8.54
N LYS A 561 5.50 2.51 9.40
CA LYS A 561 4.13 2.80 9.02
C LYS A 561 4.00 4.23 8.51
N VAL A 562 3.26 4.40 7.41
CA VAL A 562 3.15 5.66 6.71
C VAL A 562 1.71 6.03 6.40
N ILE A 563 1.54 7.31 6.10
CA ILE A 563 0.33 7.88 5.51
C ILE A 563 0.72 8.75 4.31
N VAL A 564 -0.22 9.06 3.44
CA VAL A 564 -0.07 10.10 2.40
C VAL A 564 -1.01 11.24 2.72
N VAL A 565 -0.48 12.46 2.70
CA VAL A 565 -1.26 13.69 2.82
C VAL A 565 -1.43 14.30 1.45
N VAL A 566 -2.67 14.49 1.01
CA VAL A 566 -3.00 15.20 -0.24
C VAL A 566 -3.69 16.51 0.12
N ALA A 567 -3.07 17.62 -0.26
CA ALA A 567 -3.55 18.97 0.07
C ALA A 567 -3.49 19.89 -1.15
N VAL A 568 -4.44 20.81 -1.22
CA VAL A 568 -4.51 21.86 -2.24
C VAL A 568 -4.03 23.18 -1.64
N ALA A 569 -3.21 23.93 -2.38
CA ALA A 569 -2.72 25.23 -1.96
C ALA A 569 -3.83 26.28 -2.02
N GLY A 570 -4.37 26.62 -0.87
CA GLY A 570 -5.44 27.56 -0.67
C GLY A 570 -6.07 27.41 0.70
N SER A 571 -6.77 28.43 1.16
CA SER A 571 -7.54 28.34 2.40
C SER A 571 -8.71 27.38 2.20
N PRO A 572 -8.95 26.45 3.14
CA PRO A 572 -10.06 25.52 3.05
C PRO A 572 -11.41 26.25 3.20
N ALA A 573 -12.45 25.78 2.52
CA ALA A 573 -13.81 26.24 2.73
C ALA A 573 -14.33 25.81 4.11
N GLU A 574 -15.31 26.55 4.67
CA GLU A 574 -15.89 26.23 6.00
C GLU A 574 -16.47 24.82 6.05
N ASP A 575 -17.13 24.41 4.98
CA ASP A 575 -17.81 23.11 4.81
C ASP A 575 -16.90 22.05 4.19
N SER A 576 -15.58 22.31 4.07
CA SER A 576 -14.64 21.38 3.48
C SER A 576 -14.64 20.05 4.22
N ARG A 577 -14.59 18.96 3.44
CA ARG A 577 -14.56 17.57 3.92
C ARG A 577 -13.20 16.95 3.63
N ILE A 578 -12.80 16.07 4.51
CA ILE A 578 -11.57 15.27 4.38
C ILE A 578 -11.97 13.83 4.16
N LEU A 579 -11.35 13.19 3.17
CA LEU A 579 -11.36 11.74 3.04
C LEU A 579 -10.24 11.16 3.89
N HIS A 580 -10.57 10.29 4.83
CA HIS A 580 -9.62 9.41 5.49
C HIS A 580 -9.85 7.99 4.99
N ALA A 581 -8.95 7.51 4.15
CA ALA A 581 -9.00 6.20 3.54
C ALA A 581 -8.06 5.24 4.30
N THR A 582 -8.62 4.23 4.97
CA THR A 582 -7.85 3.31 5.82
C THR A 582 -7.61 2.00 5.09
N PHE A 583 -6.38 1.80 4.60
CA PHE A 583 -6.00 0.61 3.84
C PHE A 583 -5.75 -0.58 4.77
N ARG A 584 -6.16 -1.75 4.31
CA ARG A 584 -5.95 -3.03 5.00
C ARG A 584 -4.90 -3.86 4.29
N ARG A 585 -4.34 -4.82 5.00
CA ARG A 585 -3.47 -5.81 4.40
C ARG A 585 -4.26 -6.65 3.39
N SER A 586 -3.75 -6.76 2.16
CA SER A 586 -4.32 -7.59 1.11
C SER A 586 -3.21 -8.28 0.31
N GLY A 587 -3.55 -9.41 -0.34
CA GLY A 587 -2.61 -10.14 -1.18
C GLY A 587 -2.12 -9.33 -2.37
N ARG A 588 -2.92 -8.38 -2.88
CA ARG A 588 -2.50 -7.46 -3.95
C ARG A 588 -1.42 -6.48 -3.47
N ALA A 589 -1.55 -5.97 -2.24
CA ALA A 589 -0.53 -5.12 -1.66
C ALA A 589 0.74 -5.91 -1.33
N ASP A 590 0.61 -7.12 -0.81
CA ASP A 590 1.73 -8.04 -0.56
C ASP A 590 2.45 -8.45 -1.86
N ALA A 591 1.70 -8.55 -2.98
CA ALA A 591 2.21 -8.84 -4.33
C ALA A 591 2.71 -7.60 -5.09
N GLU A 592 2.69 -6.41 -4.49
CA GLU A 592 3.08 -5.13 -5.09
C GLU A 592 2.31 -4.78 -6.39
N GLN A 593 1.05 -5.21 -6.48
CA GLN A 593 0.20 -4.96 -7.66
C GLN A 593 -0.74 -3.78 -7.51
N GLY A 594 -1.03 -3.36 -6.27
CA GLY A 594 -1.94 -2.28 -5.97
C GLY A 594 -2.52 -2.40 -4.57
N PHE A 595 -3.51 -1.56 -4.28
CA PHE A 595 -4.18 -1.53 -3.00
C PHE A 595 -5.66 -1.85 -3.16
N ASP A 596 -6.21 -2.53 -2.15
CA ASP A 596 -7.65 -2.76 -2.02
C ASP A 596 -8.19 -1.90 -0.88
N ILE A 597 -9.34 -1.30 -1.09
CA ILE A 597 -10.10 -0.58 -0.07
C ILE A 597 -11.58 -0.86 -0.25
N ASP A 598 -12.31 -1.03 0.83
CA ASP A 598 -13.76 -1.14 0.73
C ASP A 598 -14.46 0.20 1.02
N TYR A 599 -15.75 0.28 0.66
CA TYR A 599 -16.57 1.46 0.91
C TYR A 599 -16.56 1.87 2.38
N TYR A 600 -16.56 0.91 3.30
CA TYR A 600 -16.65 1.18 4.73
C TYR A 600 -15.32 1.60 5.37
N ASP A 601 -14.21 1.48 4.66
CA ASP A 601 -12.90 1.98 5.07
C ASP A 601 -12.59 3.37 4.48
N MET A 602 -13.53 3.95 3.69
CA MET A 602 -13.50 5.33 3.20
C MET A 602 -14.39 6.22 4.08
N HIS A 603 -13.77 7.12 4.84
CA HIS A 603 -14.45 7.95 5.82
C HIS A 603 -14.42 9.42 5.40
N TRP A 604 -15.56 9.92 4.98
CA TRP A 604 -15.75 11.34 4.65
C TRP A 604 -16.33 12.09 5.85
N PHE A 605 -15.65 13.09 6.36
CA PHE A 605 -16.11 13.90 7.46
C PHE A 605 -15.71 15.37 7.30
N GLN A 606 -16.41 16.27 7.98
CA GLN A 606 -16.12 17.68 7.93
C GLN A 606 -14.79 17.99 8.63
N ARG A 607 -13.99 18.88 8.04
CA ARG A 607 -12.69 19.33 8.57
C ARG A 607 -12.80 19.82 10.02
N CYS A 608 -13.89 20.53 10.39
CA CYS A 608 -14.11 21.02 11.76
C CYS A 608 -14.10 19.89 12.80
N LEU A 609 -14.54 18.68 12.44
CA LEU A 609 -14.47 17.52 13.33
C LEU A 609 -13.01 17.11 13.60
N ALA A 610 -12.14 17.09 12.57
CA ALA A 610 -10.72 16.80 12.75
C ALA A 610 -9.98 17.85 13.59
N LEU A 611 -10.44 19.11 13.54
CA LEU A 611 -9.89 20.19 14.34
C LEU A 611 -10.33 20.14 15.81
N SER A 612 -11.56 19.69 16.07
CA SER A 612 -12.13 19.63 17.42
C SER A 612 -11.87 18.30 18.13
N ASN A 613 -11.88 17.17 17.42
CA ASN A 613 -11.80 15.84 18.00
C ASN A 613 -10.75 14.96 17.33
N ASP A 614 -9.61 14.81 17.98
CA ASP A 614 -8.50 13.99 17.50
C ASP A 614 -8.81 12.48 17.45
N GLY A 615 -9.82 12.03 18.18
CA GLY A 615 -10.30 10.64 18.19
C GLY A 615 -10.84 10.14 16.83
N VAL A 616 -11.17 11.04 15.90
CA VAL A 616 -11.75 10.71 14.60
C VAL A 616 -10.84 9.76 13.80
N TRP A 617 -9.54 10.00 13.82
CA TRP A 617 -8.56 9.20 13.07
C TRP A 617 -8.54 7.74 13.51
N ARG A 618 -8.56 7.50 14.85
CA ARG A 618 -8.55 6.14 15.40
C ARG A 618 -9.89 5.43 15.26
N SER A 619 -10.99 6.16 15.49
CA SER A 619 -12.32 5.59 15.33
C SER A 619 -12.56 5.09 13.90
N ASN A 620 -11.99 5.77 12.89
CA ASN A 620 -12.07 5.37 11.50
C ASN A 620 -11.36 4.02 11.21
N LEU A 621 -10.34 3.65 11.99
CA LEU A 621 -9.74 2.31 11.87
C LEU A 621 -10.71 1.18 12.25
N LEU A 622 -11.74 1.48 13.04
CA LEU A 622 -12.72 0.53 13.57
C LEU A 622 -14.15 0.79 13.07
N GLY A 623 -14.32 1.51 11.94
CA GLY A 623 -15.59 1.75 11.29
C GLY A 623 -16.13 3.18 11.33
N GLY A 624 -15.51 4.08 12.09
CA GLY A 624 -15.86 5.52 12.13
C GLY A 624 -17.24 5.81 12.73
N GLY A 625 -17.78 7.01 12.44
CA GLY A 625 -19.13 7.39 12.77
C GLY A 625 -19.54 7.15 14.23
N ARG A 626 -20.44 6.20 14.46
CA ARG A 626 -20.97 5.85 15.79
C ARG A 626 -19.89 5.38 16.77
N VAL A 627 -18.77 4.84 16.29
CA VAL A 627 -17.63 4.40 17.12
C VAL A 627 -16.99 5.58 17.84
N LEU A 628 -16.87 6.73 17.15
CA LEU A 628 -16.37 7.96 17.78
C LEU A 628 -17.31 8.44 18.91
N GLY A 629 -18.62 8.51 18.63
CA GLY A 629 -19.62 8.92 19.62
C GLY A 629 -19.64 8.01 20.85
N PHE A 630 -19.49 6.70 20.65
CA PHE A 630 -19.38 5.73 21.74
C PHE A 630 -18.15 6.00 22.61
N ALA A 631 -17.00 6.21 22.02
CA ALA A 631 -15.77 6.51 22.75
C ALA A 631 -15.87 7.84 23.51
N ASP A 632 -16.45 8.87 22.89
CA ASP A 632 -16.62 10.19 23.53
C ASP A 632 -17.57 10.14 24.70
N ARG A 633 -18.66 9.36 24.61
CA ARG A 633 -19.56 9.14 25.74
C ARG A 633 -18.85 8.49 26.92
N LEU A 634 -18.02 7.47 26.67
CA LEU A 634 -17.33 6.78 27.75
C LEU A 634 -16.18 7.62 28.36
N ARG A 635 -15.60 8.54 27.61
CA ARG A 635 -14.57 9.47 28.11
C ARG A 635 -15.09 10.45 29.16
N VAL A 636 -16.42 10.63 29.27
CA VAL A 636 -17.02 11.51 30.30
C VAL A 636 -16.90 10.91 31.68
N PHE A 637 -16.82 9.57 31.77
CA PHE A 637 -16.68 8.91 33.08
C PHE A 637 -15.32 9.16 33.72
N ARG A 638 -15.29 9.14 35.06
CA ARG A 638 -14.06 9.09 35.82
C ARG A 638 -13.21 7.92 35.37
N THR A 639 -11.89 8.10 35.26
CA THR A 639 -10.99 7.03 34.83
C THR A 639 -10.50 6.19 36.02
N LEU A 640 -10.08 4.96 35.74
CA LEU A 640 -9.51 4.05 36.75
C LEU A 640 -8.28 4.67 37.43
N GLY A 641 -7.41 5.35 36.65
CA GLY A 641 -6.25 6.06 37.18
C GLY A 641 -6.64 7.20 38.11
N ARG A 642 -7.65 8.00 37.75
CA ARG A 642 -8.16 9.07 38.60
C ARG A 642 -8.81 8.53 39.88
N TYR A 643 -9.54 7.42 39.77
CA TYR A 643 -10.07 6.74 40.94
C TYR A 643 -8.98 6.31 41.90
N ALA A 644 -7.92 5.65 41.39
CA ALA A 644 -6.78 5.21 42.22
C ALA A 644 -6.07 6.40 42.89
N GLU A 645 -5.90 7.51 42.15
CA GLU A 645 -5.31 8.76 42.72
C GLU A 645 -6.15 9.30 43.85
N ASP A 646 -7.47 9.40 43.69
CA ASP A 646 -8.38 9.89 44.72
C ASP A 646 -8.49 8.96 45.94
N GLN A 647 -8.15 7.66 45.79
CA GLN A 647 -8.05 6.71 46.89
C GLN A 647 -6.66 6.72 47.57
N GLY A 648 -5.70 7.48 47.08
CA GLY A 648 -4.33 7.52 47.57
C GLY A 648 -3.53 6.25 47.31
N TRP A 649 -3.88 5.48 46.24
CA TRP A 649 -3.15 4.27 45.89
C TRP A 649 -1.83 4.59 45.18
N ASP A 650 -0.82 3.72 45.36
CA ASP A 650 0.40 3.78 44.54
C ASP A 650 0.20 2.93 43.28
N PHE A 651 0.15 3.57 42.10
CA PHE A 651 -0.16 2.88 40.87
C PHE A 651 0.76 3.21 39.71
N GLY A 652 0.81 2.33 38.70
CA GLY A 652 1.52 2.49 37.47
C GLY A 652 2.31 1.27 37.03
N GLU A 653 3.10 1.42 35.96
CA GLU A 653 3.94 0.36 35.41
C GLU A 653 4.99 -0.14 36.43
N GLY A 654 5.35 -1.43 36.31
CA GLY A 654 6.41 -2.04 37.09
C GLY A 654 7.82 -1.55 36.73
N PHE A 655 8.84 -2.22 37.27
CA PHE A 655 10.23 -1.83 37.07
C PHE A 655 10.75 -2.13 35.66
N ILE A 656 11.85 -1.45 35.27
CA ILE A 656 12.50 -1.61 33.96
C ILE A 656 13.92 -2.15 34.20
N GLU A 657 14.26 -3.31 33.62
CA GLU A 657 15.64 -3.81 33.56
C GLU A 657 16.46 -2.96 32.58
N GLY A 658 17.67 -2.65 32.89
CA GLY A 658 18.59 -1.92 32.04
C GLY A 658 19.72 -1.25 32.77
N SER A 659 20.74 -0.81 32.02
CA SER A 659 21.94 -0.18 32.50
C SER A 659 22.10 1.29 32.10
N ARG A 660 21.03 1.92 31.55
CA ARG A 660 21.07 3.34 31.17
C ARG A 660 20.88 4.21 32.40
N GLY A 661 21.96 4.90 32.81
CA GLY A 661 21.92 5.82 33.92
C GLY A 661 22.69 5.32 35.15
N VAL A 662 22.71 6.14 36.21
CA VAL A 662 23.38 5.78 37.46
C VAL A 662 22.58 4.67 38.13
N SER A 663 23.16 3.47 38.21
CA SER A 663 22.58 2.34 38.93
C SER A 663 22.45 2.71 40.41
N ARG A 664 21.24 2.81 40.94
CA ARG A 664 20.98 2.92 42.38
C ARG A 664 20.74 1.53 42.96
N PRO A 665 21.04 1.30 44.22
CA PRO A 665 20.68 0.05 44.88
C PRO A 665 19.17 -0.22 44.74
N ALA A 666 18.82 -1.45 44.29
CA ALA A 666 17.43 -1.88 44.06
C ALA A 666 17.06 -3.04 44.99
N ASP A 667 17.42 -2.94 46.29
CA ASP A 667 17.27 -3.99 47.32
C ASP A 667 15.81 -4.43 47.50
N HIS A 668 14.88 -3.57 47.17
CA HIS A 668 13.44 -3.88 47.19
C HIS A 668 12.96 -4.66 45.94
N ILE A 669 13.84 -4.90 44.94
CA ILE A 669 13.55 -5.64 43.70
C ILE A 669 14.49 -6.84 43.55
N VAL A 670 15.80 -6.63 43.67
CA VAL A 670 16.81 -7.71 43.55
C VAL A 670 16.63 -8.73 44.66
N GLY A 671 16.63 -10.01 44.30
CA GLY A 671 16.40 -11.12 45.25
C GLY A 671 14.94 -11.28 45.70
N LYS A 672 13.99 -10.47 45.19
CA LYS A 672 12.56 -10.58 45.48
C LYS A 672 11.83 -11.40 44.41
N SER A 673 10.64 -11.86 44.75
CA SER A 673 9.74 -12.53 43.78
C SER A 673 9.32 -11.57 42.67
N VAL A 674 9.41 -12.01 41.42
CA VAL A 674 9.03 -11.25 40.21
C VAL A 674 7.99 -12.00 39.41
N LEU A 675 6.92 -11.34 39.08
CA LEU A 675 5.93 -11.81 38.12
C LEU A 675 6.36 -11.42 36.70
N PRO A 676 6.72 -12.38 35.84
CA PRO A 676 6.87 -12.13 34.41
C PRO A 676 5.56 -11.62 33.80
N SER A 677 5.61 -10.73 32.83
CA SER A 677 4.38 -10.17 32.23
C SER A 677 3.49 -11.24 31.61
N GLU A 678 4.10 -12.28 31.07
CA GLU A 678 3.41 -13.41 30.40
C GLU A 678 2.64 -14.29 31.39
N ALA A 679 3.04 -14.30 32.65
CA ALA A 679 2.40 -15.07 33.72
C ALA A 679 1.10 -14.45 34.25
N LEU A 680 0.76 -13.22 33.87
CA LEU A 680 -0.56 -12.65 34.09
C LEU A 680 -1.42 -12.91 32.88
N THR A 681 -2.35 -13.86 33.01
CA THR A 681 -3.22 -14.38 31.95
C THR A 681 -4.68 -14.00 32.21
N LEU A 682 -5.57 -14.36 31.32
CA LEU A 682 -7.03 -14.18 31.52
C LEU A 682 -7.56 -15.06 32.66
N ASP A 683 -6.87 -16.15 33.01
CA ASP A 683 -7.22 -17.05 34.11
C ASP A 683 -6.62 -16.58 35.45
N GLY A 684 -5.92 -15.46 35.46
CA GLY A 684 -5.26 -14.90 36.65
C GLY A 684 -3.74 -15.04 36.63
N VAL A 685 -3.10 -15.07 37.80
CA VAL A 685 -1.64 -15.16 37.97
C VAL A 685 -1.21 -16.62 37.90
N ASP A 686 -0.34 -16.97 36.97
CA ASP A 686 0.36 -18.25 36.98
C ASP A 686 1.52 -18.20 38.02
N GLU A 687 1.23 -18.72 39.21
CA GLU A 687 2.17 -18.71 40.34
C GLU A 687 3.42 -19.55 40.04
N SER A 688 3.31 -20.60 39.22
CA SER A 688 4.44 -21.45 38.87
C SER A 688 5.52 -20.74 38.03
N ALA A 689 5.15 -19.65 37.37
CA ALA A 689 6.03 -18.83 36.56
C ALA A 689 6.73 -17.71 37.36
N ILE A 690 6.39 -17.50 38.63
CA ILE A 690 7.05 -16.50 39.49
C ILE A 690 8.50 -16.90 39.72
N ILE A 691 9.41 -15.99 39.44
CA ILE A 691 10.85 -16.20 39.57
C ILE A 691 11.46 -15.29 40.63
N THR A 692 12.63 -15.63 41.16
CA THR A 692 13.43 -14.70 41.98
C THR A 692 14.22 -13.78 41.06
N MET A 693 14.18 -12.45 41.30
CA MET A 693 14.92 -11.47 40.52
C MET A 693 16.43 -11.67 40.68
N PRO A 694 17.14 -12.00 39.59
CA PRO A 694 18.59 -12.11 39.64
C PRO A 694 19.25 -10.76 39.89
N ASP A 695 20.50 -10.75 40.28
CA ASP A 695 21.30 -9.55 40.44
C ASP A 695 21.61 -8.96 39.04
N LYS A 696 20.73 -8.06 38.58
CA LYS A 696 20.82 -7.37 37.32
C LYS A 696 20.58 -5.88 37.53
N PRO A 697 21.14 -5.02 36.67
CA PRO A 697 20.89 -3.59 36.71
C PRO A 697 19.40 -3.26 36.51
N ILE A 698 18.88 -2.36 37.35
CA ILE A 698 17.52 -1.85 37.30
C ILE A 698 17.57 -0.37 36.93
N GLU A 699 17.01 0.01 35.79
CA GLU A 699 16.98 1.38 35.31
C GLU A 699 15.82 2.16 35.93
N GLY A 700 14.62 1.60 35.95
CA GLY A 700 13.40 2.21 36.48
C GLY A 700 12.86 1.45 37.67
N GLN A 701 13.35 1.77 38.88
CA GLN A 701 13.11 0.96 40.06
C GLN A 701 11.69 1.00 40.61
N ARG A 702 11.00 2.13 40.55
CA ARG A 702 9.70 2.39 41.21
C ARG A 702 9.82 2.37 42.74
N SER A 703 8.75 2.77 43.43
CA SER A 703 8.66 2.70 44.90
C SER A 703 8.44 1.27 45.40
N ALA A 704 8.90 0.96 46.59
CA ALA A 704 8.61 -0.33 47.22
C ALA A 704 7.11 -0.48 47.54
N SER A 705 6.40 0.63 47.82
CA SER A 705 4.98 0.65 48.07
C SER A 705 4.16 0.11 46.88
N ARG A 706 4.64 0.31 45.63
CA ARG A 706 3.99 -0.19 44.41
C ARG A 706 3.93 -1.72 44.33
N PHE A 707 4.80 -2.42 45.02
CA PHE A 707 4.94 -3.86 45.01
C PHE A 707 4.41 -4.51 46.31
N THR A 708 3.79 -3.70 47.18
CA THR A 708 3.26 -4.14 48.46
C THR A 708 1.79 -4.54 48.32
N PRO A 709 1.40 -5.78 48.63
CA PRO A 709 0.00 -6.22 48.56
C PRO A 709 -0.86 -5.52 49.64
N PRO A 710 -2.19 -5.43 49.42
CA PRO A 710 -2.95 -5.92 48.28
C PRO A 710 -2.83 -4.99 47.04
N MET A 711 -2.82 -5.60 45.86
CA MET A 711 -2.72 -4.83 44.64
C MET A 711 -3.54 -5.48 43.52
N LEU A 712 -4.16 -4.68 42.65
CA LEU A 712 -4.73 -5.09 41.41
C LEU A 712 -3.66 -4.97 40.33
N LEU A 713 -3.43 -6.04 39.56
CA LEU A 713 -2.48 -6.11 38.47
C LEU A 713 -3.23 -6.18 37.15
N VAL A 714 -2.86 -5.36 36.17
CA VAL A 714 -3.46 -5.34 34.82
C VAL A 714 -2.34 -5.34 33.79
N ARG A 715 -2.36 -6.32 32.87
CA ARG A 715 -1.33 -6.46 31.84
C ARG A 715 -1.64 -5.53 30.64
N GLU A 716 -0.59 -4.92 30.10
CA GLU A 716 -0.64 -4.05 28.90
C GLU A 716 -0.89 -4.85 27.61
N GLN A 717 -2.02 -5.51 27.54
CA GLN A 717 -2.44 -6.31 26.40
C GLN A 717 -3.90 -6.00 26.02
N MET A 718 -4.22 -6.11 24.75
CA MET A 718 -5.54 -5.72 24.23
C MET A 718 -6.73 -6.47 24.86
N ASP A 719 -6.49 -7.63 25.45
CA ASP A 719 -7.51 -8.44 26.11
C ASP A 719 -7.60 -8.17 27.61
N LEU A 720 -6.77 -7.24 28.16
CA LEU A 720 -6.78 -6.77 29.55
C LEU A 720 -6.72 -7.90 30.60
N PRO A 721 -5.74 -8.82 30.58
CA PRO A 721 -5.57 -9.76 31.66
C PRO A 721 -5.34 -9.04 32.99
N HIS A 722 -6.05 -9.45 34.05
CA HIS A 722 -5.96 -8.81 35.36
C HIS A 722 -6.22 -9.79 36.50
N ALA A 723 -5.74 -9.45 37.68
CA ALA A 723 -5.97 -10.21 38.89
C ALA A 723 -5.65 -9.38 40.14
N VAL A 724 -6.32 -9.67 41.28
CA VAL A 724 -5.96 -9.14 42.57
C VAL A 724 -4.91 -10.04 43.23
N TRP A 725 -3.79 -9.47 43.64
CA TRP A 725 -2.76 -10.12 44.43
C TRP A 725 -2.73 -9.61 45.87
N HIS A 726 -2.86 -10.48 46.87
CA HIS A 726 -2.98 -10.09 48.27
C HIS A 726 -2.06 -10.87 49.23
N ARG A 727 -1.21 -11.72 48.67
CA ARG A 727 -0.32 -12.60 49.45
C ARG A 727 0.98 -11.90 49.81
N ASP A 728 2.12 -12.44 49.36
CA ASP A 728 3.45 -11.97 49.70
C ASP A 728 3.87 -10.79 48.79
N TYR A 729 4.92 -10.11 49.21
CA TYR A 729 5.55 -9.06 48.42
C TYR A 729 5.93 -9.58 47.04
N LEU A 730 5.44 -8.94 45.98
CA LEU A 730 5.58 -9.37 44.60
C LEU A 730 5.94 -8.18 43.72
N THR A 731 7.10 -8.23 43.11
CA THR A 731 7.50 -7.25 42.09
C THR A 731 7.04 -7.70 40.71
N TYR A 732 6.90 -6.76 39.77
CA TYR A 732 6.53 -7.05 38.39
C TYR A 732 7.22 -6.07 37.45
N LYS A 733 7.47 -6.52 36.19
CA LYS A 733 8.13 -5.73 35.18
C LYS A 733 7.17 -4.72 34.52
N ASN A 734 7.74 -3.72 33.83
CA ASN A 734 6.99 -2.90 32.89
C ASN A 734 6.21 -3.80 31.90
N LYS A 735 5.03 -3.42 31.49
CA LYS A 735 3.93 -4.13 30.79
C LYS A 735 2.89 -4.73 31.75
N ILE A 736 3.05 -4.55 33.05
CA ILE A 736 1.99 -4.72 34.04
C ILE A 736 1.83 -3.38 34.73
N VAL A 737 0.59 -2.90 34.83
CA VAL A 737 0.20 -1.77 35.67
C VAL A 737 -0.37 -2.33 36.95
N GLY A 738 0.22 -2.00 38.06
CA GLY A 738 -0.27 -2.38 39.39
C GLY A 738 -0.93 -1.19 40.07
N PHE A 739 -1.93 -1.48 40.89
CA PHE A 739 -2.62 -0.56 41.78
C PHE A 739 -2.47 -1.09 43.21
N ALA A 740 -1.47 -0.63 43.93
CA ALA A 740 -1.22 -1.05 45.31
C ALA A 740 -2.02 -0.17 46.29
N ALA A 741 -2.76 -0.79 47.17
CA ALA A 741 -3.68 -0.12 48.07
C ALA A 741 -3.42 -0.50 49.55
N PRO A 742 -3.81 0.34 50.53
CA PRO A 742 -3.86 -0.06 51.93
C PRO A 742 -4.73 -1.31 52.16
N SER A 743 -4.39 -2.15 53.13
CA SER A 743 -5.11 -3.41 53.39
C SER A 743 -6.61 -3.20 53.66
N GLU A 744 -7.01 -2.07 54.23
CA GLU A 744 -8.40 -1.66 54.44
C GLU A 744 -9.17 -1.39 53.14
N HIS A 745 -8.47 -1.19 52.01
CA HIS A 745 -9.06 -0.98 50.66
C HIS A 745 -9.13 -2.27 49.84
N TYR A 746 -8.88 -3.45 50.43
CA TYR A 746 -8.98 -4.74 49.70
C TYR A 746 -10.29 -4.92 48.98
N ASP A 747 -11.41 -4.60 49.65
CA ASP A 747 -12.74 -4.70 49.05
C ASP A 747 -12.92 -3.76 47.85
N ARG A 748 -12.23 -2.60 47.83
CA ARG A 748 -12.28 -1.67 46.71
C ARG A 748 -11.47 -2.17 45.53
N LEU A 749 -10.33 -2.82 45.76
CA LEU A 749 -9.56 -3.52 44.73
C LEU A 749 -10.34 -4.68 44.13
N SER A 750 -10.99 -5.51 44.97
CA SER A 750 -11.81 -6.63 44.55
C SER A 750 -13.03 -6.17 43.70
N LYS A 751 -13.62 -5.03 44.06
CA LYS A 751 -14.68 -4.41 43.24
C LYS A 751 -14.16 -3.90 41.88
N ALA A 752 -12.97 -3.34 41.83
CA ALA A 752 -12.37 -2.91 40.57
C ALA A 752 -12.01 -4.11 39.67
N ASP A 753 -11.52 -5.19 40.23
CA ASP A 753 -11.27 -6.46 39.53
C ASP A 753 -12.55 -7.08 38.96
N ALA A 754 -13.60 -7.20 39.80
CA ALA A 754 -14.91 -7.70 39.38
C ALA A 754 -15.52 -6.83 38.27
N TRP A 755 -15.33 -5.52 38.34
CA TRP A 755 -15.79 -4.59 37.33
C TRP A 755 -15.01 -4.74 36.01
N LEU A 756 -13.68 -4.88 36.04
CA LEU A 756 -12.86 -5.17 34.86
C LEU A 756 -13.31 -6.47 34.16
N THR A 757 -13.72 -7.47 34.96
CA THR A 757 -14.27 -8.73 34.48
C THR A 757 -15.67 -8.54 33.88
N HIS A 758 -16.57 -7.83 34.57
CA HIS A 758 -17.94 -7.63 34.13
C HIS A 758 -18.03 -6.81 32.85
N GLU A 759 -17.27 -5.71 32.75
CA GLU A 759 -17.27 -4.80 31.62
C GLU A 759 -16.15 -5.12 30.59
N ALA A 760 -15.58 -6.32 30.65
CA ALA A 760 -14.37 -6.66 29.87
C ALA A 760 -14.48 -6.30 28.39
N ASN A 761 -15.56 -6.67 27.72
CA ASN A 761 -15.73 -6.40 26.28
C ASN A 761 -15.90 -4.92 25.99
N THR A 762 -16.65 -4.19 26.82
CA THR A 762 -16.81 -2.74 26.71
C THR A 762 -15.46 -2.02 26.81
N LEU A 763 -14.65 -2.43 27.81
CA LEU A 763 -13.33 -1.84 28.06
C LEU A 763 -12.33 -2.20 26.96
N ARG A 764 -12.36 -3.44 26.45
CA ARG A 764 -11.55 -3.88 25.32
C ARG A 764 -11.90 -3.09 24.06
N ALA A 765 -13.18 -2.88 23.76
CA ALA A 765 -13.63 -2.06 22.65
C ALA A 765 -13.20 -0.60 22.84
N PHE A 766 -13.42 -0.03 24.00
CA PHE A 766 -12.99 1.33 24.33
C PHE A 766 -11.49 1.51 24.17
N ALA A 767 -10.67 0.62 24.77
CA ALA A 767 -9.22 0.65 24.65
C ALA A 767 -8.75 0.54 23.19
N ALA A 768 -9.41 -0.30 22.38
CA ALA A 768 -9.12 -0.43 20.96
C ALA A 768 -9.31 0.89 20.18
N ILE A 769 -10.32 1.68 20.56
CA ILE A 769 -10.64 2.96 19.90
C ILE A 769 -9.71 4.08 20.35
N VAL A 770 -9.36 4.13 21.65
CA VAL A 770 -8.70 5.30 22.23
C VAL A 770 -7.19 5.16 22.35
N SER A 771 -6.66 3.94 22.35
CA SER A 771 -5.24 3.69 22.53
C SER A 771 -4.39 4.37 21.47
N LEU A 772 -3.34 5.08 21.91
CA LEU A 772 -2.37 5.69 21.02
C LEU A 772 -1.36 4.68 20.47
N ARG A 773 -1.25 3.51 21.08
CA ARG A 773 -0.24 2.49 20.79
C ARG A 773 -0.79 1.29 20.04
N LEU A 774 -1.99 0.83 20.39
CA LEU A 774 -2.61 -0.34 19.79
C LEU A 774 -2.90 -0.08 18.30
N PHE A 775 -2.59 -1.06 17.46
CA PHE A 775 -2.65 -1.05 15.99
C PHE A 775 -1.66 -0.10 15.31
N THR A 776 -1.35 1.04 15.92
CA THR A 776 -0.48 2.05 15.33
C THR A 776 1.01 1.75 15.58
N GLN A 777 1.43 1.59 16.82
CA GLN A 777 2.81 1.24 17.17
C GLN A 777 3.01 -0.27 17.36
N LYS A 778 2.09 -0.91 18.07
CA LYS A 778 2.10 -2.34 18.39
C LYS A 778 0.79 -2.99 17.97
N ALA A 779 0.86 -4.26 17.59
CA ALA A 779 -0.31 -4.98 17.08
C ALA A 779 -1.33 -5.32 18.19
N THR A 780 -0.85 -5.63 19.40
CA THR A 780 -1.67 -6.18 20.49
C THR A 780 -1.38 -5.59 21.88
N THR A 781 -0.49 -4.62 21.96
CA THR A 781 -0.01 -4.08 23.24
C THR A 781 -0.57 -2.69 23.48
N LEU A 782 -1.22 -2.52 24.63
CA LEU A 782 -1.63 -1.25 25.20
C LEU A 782 -0.43 -0.55 25.89
N SER A 783 -0.62 0.66 26.34
CA SER A 783 0.29 1.36 27.26
C SER A 783 -0.31 1.43 28.64
N GLY A 784 0.52 1.69 29.65
CA GLY A 784 0.03 1.97 31.00
C GLY A 784 -0.97 3.13 31.03
N ALA A 785 -0.76 4.14 30.22
CA ALA A 785 -1.68 5.27 30.09
C ALA A 785 -3.06 4.84 29.54
N ASP A 786 -3.13 3.87 28.64
CA ASP A 786 -4.41 3.35 28.15
C ASP A 786 -5.19 2.64 29.26
N ILE A 787 -4.51 1.89 30.12
CA ILE A 787 -5.14 1.22 31.29
C ILE A 787 -5.63 2.24 32.29
N LEU A 788 -4.83 3.25 32.60
CA LEU A 788 -5.22 4.32 33.53
C LEU A 788 -6.40 5.15 33.00
N ALA A 789 -6.56 5.24 31.69
CA ALA A 789 -7.63 5.95 31.02
C ALA A 789 -8.95 5.16 30.90
N LEU A 790 -9.01 3.90 31.32
CA LEU A 790 -10.22 3.10 31.28
C LEU A 790 -11.34 3.79 32.09
N PRO A 791 -12.56 3.93 31.56
CA PRO A 791 -13.69 4.52 32.28
C PRO A 791 -14.05 3.66 33.51
N TYR A 792 -14.21 4.26 34.67
CA TYR A 792 -14.58 3.60 35.92
C TYR A 792 -15.65 4.41 36.66
N PRO A 793 -16.94 4.21 36.37
CA PRO A 793 -18.03 4.91 37.03
C PRO A 793 -18.25 4.39 38.45
N GLU A 794 -18.54 5.30 39.38
CA GLU A 794 -18.83 4.92 40.77
C GLU A 794 -20.12 4.10 40.91
N THR A 795 -21.03 4.24 39.98
CA THR A 795 -22.33 3.53 39.92
C THR A 795 -22.21 2.07 39.49
N GLY A 796 -21.05 1.62 39.02
CA GLY A 796 -20.77 0.22 38.66
C GLY A 796 -21.37 -0.25 37.34
N SER A 797 -21.92 0.63 36.47
CA SER A 797 -22.39 0.27 35.12
C SER A 797 -22.08 1.36 34.12
N LEU A 798 -21.72 0.95 32.90
CA LEU A 798 -21.54 1.85 31.76
C LEU A 798 -22.81 2.08 30.96
N ASP A 799 -23.91 1.37 31.30
CA ASP A 799 -25.28 1.49 30.76
C ASP A 799 -25.29 1.62 29.22
N LEU A 800 -24.80 0.59 28.54
CA LEU A 800 -24.79 0.56 27.09
C LEU A 800 -26.17 0.49 26.48
N SER A 801 -26.44 1.31 25.50
CA SER A 801 -27.59 1.13 24.63
C SER A 801 -27.43 -0.14 23.78
N VAL A 802 -28.53 -0.67 23.25
CA VAL A 802 -28.51 -1.84 22.36
C VAL A 802 -27.59 -1.63 21.16
N ASN A 803 -27.53 -0.42 20.60
CA ASN A 803 -26.67 -0.10 19.48
C ASN A 803 -25.19 -0.06 19.87
N GLU A 804 -24.89 0.44 21.06
CA GLU A 804 -23.51 0.44 21.57
C GLU A 804 -23.04 -0.99 21.88
N GLN A 805 -23.93 -1.86 22.40
CA GLN A 805 -23.59 -3.27 22.58
C GLN A 805 -23.24 -3.95 21.24
N ILE A 806 -23.98 -3.64 20.17
CA ILE A 806 -23.64 -4.11 18.81
C ILE A 806 -22.24 -3.64 18.37
N LEU A 807 -21.89 -2.39 18.64
CA LEU A 807 -20.55 -1.88 18.31
C LEU A 807 -19.47 -2.61 19.11
N VAL A 808 -19.68 -2.79 20.41
CA VAL A 808 -18.76 -3.50 21.30
C VAL A 808 -18.50 -4.93 20.81
N ASP A 809 -19.58 -5.68 20.56
CA ASP A 809 -19.49 -7.06 20.10
C ASP A 809 -18.70 -7.15 18.78
N ASP A 810 -19.07 -6.37 17.76
CA ASP A 810 -18.43 -6.41 16.45
C ASP A 810 -16.97 -5.92 16.50
N ILE A 811 -16.62 -4.96 17.37
CA ILE A 811 -15.24 -4.50 17.56
C ILE A 811 -14.41 -5.61 18.19
N VAL A 812 -14.92 -6.27 19.23
CA VAL A 812 -14.18 -7.30 19.97
C VAL A 812 -14.03 -8.58 19.17
N ASP A 813 -15.11 -9.01 18.52
CA ASP A 813 -15.15 -10.29 17.81
C ASP A 813 -14.49 -10.24 16.43
N TYR A 814 -14.53 -9.08 15.74
CA TYR A 814 -14.14 -9.01 14.33
C TYR A 814 -13.19 -7.85 13.99
N LEU A 815 -13.54 -6.60 14.37
CA LEU A 815 -12.87 -5.44 13.78
C LEU A 815 -11.44 -5.26 14.25
N ARG A 816 -11.11 -5.63 15.49
CA ARG A 816 -9.73 -5.62 16.00
C ARG A 816 -8.82 -6.52 15.17
N ASP A 817 -9.31 -7.70 14.82
CA ASP A 817 -8.57 -8.65 13.99
C ASP A 817 -8.52 -8.23 12.53
N TYR A 818 -9.58 -7.61 12.02
CA TYR A 818 -9.58 -7.05 10.67
C TYR A 818 -8.52 -5.96 10.48
N VAL A 819 -8.33 -5.06 11.45
CA VAL A 819 -7.26 -4.06 11.43
C VAL A 819 -5.87 -4.71 11.40
N ARG A 820 -5.69 -5.85 12.06
CA ARG A 820 -4.40 -6.55 12.19
C ARG A 820 -4.07 -7.47 11.02
N LEU A 821 -5.06 -8.20 10.52
CA LEU A 821 -4.91 -9.32 9.61
C LEU A 821 -5.43 -9.02 8.20
N GLY A 822 -6.27 -7.96 8.05
CA GLY A 822 -6.85 -7.60 6.75
C GLY A 822 -7.69 -8.76 6.19
N GLU A 823 -7.40 -9.16 4.97
CA GLU A 823 -8.12 -10.23 4.25
C GLU A 823 -8.01 -11.62 4.90
N HIS A 824 -6.99 -11.86 5.75
CA HIS A 824 -6.83 -13.11 6.48
C HIS A 824 -7.67 -13.17 7.77
N SER A 825 -8.49 -12.16 8.06
CA SER A 825 -9.36 -12.14 9.23
C SER A 825 -10.64 -12.94 9.01
N GLU A 826 -11.24 -13.39 10.11
CA GLU A 826 -12.51 -14.14 10.10
C GLU A 826 -13.64 -13.40 9.38
N VAL A 827 -13.66 -12.08 9.50
CA VAL A 827 -14.68 -11.22 8.88
C VAL A 827 -14.67 -11.24 7.34
N MET A 828 -13.59 -11.68 6.73
CA MET A 828 -13.47 -11.81 5.26
C MET A 828 -13.93 -13.17 4.74
N LYS A 829 -14.35 -14.09 5.59
CA LYS A 829 -14.96 -15.36 5.18
C LYS A 829 -16.33 -15.16 4.57
N GLN A 830 -16.79 -16.19 3.86
CA GLN A 830 -18.11 -16.22 3.24
C GLN A 830 -19.22 -15.97 4.27
N LEU A 831 -20.25 -15.24 3.87
CA LEU A 831 -21.37 -14.86 4.72
C LEU A 831 -22.21 -16.07 5.14
N ALA A 832 -22.40 -16.25 6.43
CA ALA A 832 -23.36 -17.21 6.96
C ALA A 832 -24.78 -16.65 6.91
N HIS A 833 -25.77 -17.54 6.73
CA HIS A 833 -27.19 -17.18 6.65
C HIS A 833 -27.67 -16.39 7.87
N ASP A 834 -27.30 -16.82 9.07
CA ASP A 834 -27.73 -16.19 10.34
C ASP A 834 -27.14 -14.79 10.50
N ALA A 835 -25.91 -14.55 10.03
CA ALA A 835 -25.31 -13.23 10.07
C ALA A 835 -26.06 -12.24 9.17
N ARG A 836 -26.47 -12.68 7.97
CA ARG A 836 -27.31 -11.87 7.07
C ARG A 836 -28.67 -11.55 7.67
N LEU A 837 -29.33 -12.50 8.30
CA LEU A 837 -30.60 -12.26 8.99
C LEU A 837 -30.45 -11.28 10.15
N SER A 838 -29.37 -11.43 10.93
CA SER A 838 -29.05 -10.51 12.02
C SER A 838 -28.83 -9.09 11.52
N PHE A 839 -28.08 -8.92 10.42
CA PHE A 839 -27.91 -7.65 9.73
C PHE A 839 -29.27 -7.06 9.32
N ALA A 840 -30.10 -7.83 8.62
CA ALA A 840 -31.39 -7.36 8.12
C ALA A 840 -32.33 -6.91 9.27
N ASN A 841 -32.30 -7.64 10.39
CA ASN A 841 -33.08 -7.28 11.58
C ASN A 841 -32.62 -5.96 12.21
N VAL A 842 -31.30 -5.76 12.34
CA VAL A 842 -30.77 -4.49 12.87
C VAL A 842 -31.09 -3.34 11.94
N PHE A 843 -30.87 -3.50 10.63
CA PHE A 843 -31.16 -2.49 9.61
C PHE A 843 -32.64 -2.06 9.65
N THR A 844 -33.58 -3.02 9.57
CA THR A 844 -35.00 -2.75 9.59
C THR A 844 -35.43 -2.09 10.90
N LYS A 845 -34.91 -2.53 12.04
CA LYS A 845 -35.21 -1.95 13.35
C LYS A 845 -34.79 -0.47 13.42
N GLN A 846 -33.62 -0.10 12.88
CA GLN A 846 -33.15 1.28 12.88
C GLN A 846 -33.99 2.16 11.96
N VAL A 847 -34.27 1.73 10.73
CA VAL A 847 -35.12 2.48 9.79
C VAL A 847 -36.53 2.65 10.35
N ASN A 848 -37.11 1.61 10.94
CA ASN A 848 -38.47 1.61 11.52
C ASN A 848 -38.58 2.45 12.81
N ALA A 849 -37.48 2.79 13.46
CA ALA A 849 -37.51 3.75 14.54
C ALA A 849 -38.01 5.12 14.07
N VAL A 850 -37.77 5.48 12.80
CA VAL A 850 -38.26 6.71 12.15
C VAL A 850 -39.58 6.43 11.41
N TYR A 851 -39.64 5.40 10.57
CA TYR A 851 -40.79 5.08 9.69
C TYR A 851 -41.80 4.15 10.35
N ARG A 852 -42.39 4.57 11.48
CA ARG A 852 -43.30 3.73 12.30
C ARG A 852 -44.65 3.40 11.63
N LYS A 853 -45.19 4.32 10.80
CA LYS A 853 -46.52 4.15 10.18
C LYS A 853 -46.50 3.15 9.00
N ASN A 854 -45.41 3.06 8.29
CA ASN A 854 -45.23 2.16 7.17
C ASN A 854 -43.87 1.44 7.34
N PRO A 855 -43.81 0.39 8.17
CA PRO A 855 -42.54 -0.21 8.52
C PRO A 855 -41.89 -0.96 7.34
N LEU A 856 -40.57 -0.81 7.24
CA LEU A 856 -39.72 -1.55 6.32
C LEU A 856 -39.66 -3.01 6.73
N ARG A 857 -39.74 -3.92 5.76
CA ARG A 857 -39.65 -5.38 5.94
C ARG A 857 -38.48 -5.92 5.10
N SER A 858 -37.77 -6.88 5.64
CA SER A 858 -36.80 -7.66 4.89
C SER A 858 -37.51 -8.66 3.98
N LEU A 859 -37.06 -8.83 2.74
CA LEU A 859 -37.56 -9.78 1.77
C LEU A 859 -36.50 -10.85 1.49
N SER A 860 -36.89 -11.87 0.70
CA SER A 860 -35.97 -12.94 0.29
C SER A 860 -34.81 -12.40 -0.54
N PRO A 861 -33.57 -12.71 -0.20
CA PRO A 861 -32.39 -12.23 -0.94
C PRO A 861 -32.22 -13.00 -2.25
N GLN A 862 -31.45 -12.40 -3.15
CA GLN A 862 -30.92 -13.04 -4.36
C GLN A 862 -29.40 -13.04 -4.28
N ALA A 863 -28.79 -14.18 -4.58
CA ALA A 863 -27.33 -14.32 -4.61
C ALA A 863 -26.84 -14.54 -6.06
N TRP A 864 -25.70 -13.93 -6.36
CA TRP A 864 -24.90 -14.16 -7.56
C TRP A 864 -23.49 -14.51 -7.14
N PRO A 865 -22.62 -15.02 -8.02
CA PRO A 865 -21.25 -15.31 -7.66
C PRO A 865 -20.55 -14.09 -7.04
N GLY A 866 -20.17 -14.22 -5.76
CA GLY A 866 -19.46 -13.21 -4.99
C GLY A 866 -20.29 -12.03 -4.47
N VAL A 867 -21.62 -11.96 -4.76
CA VAL A 867 -22.48 -10.82 -4.39
C VAL A 867 -23.86 -11.28 -3.94
N ILE A 868 -24.40 -10.60 -2.94
CA ILE A 868 -25.77 -10.79 -2.45
C ILE A 868 -26.55 -9.47 -2.57
N CYS A 869 -27.75 -9.56 -3.08
CA CYS A 869 -28.77 -8.52 -3.00
C CYS A 869 -29.75 -8.84 -1.90
N GLN A 870 -29.84 -7.98 -0.89
CA GLN A 870 -30.86 -8.03 0.17
C GLN A 870 -31.89 -6.93 -0.11
N PRO A 871 -33.12 -7.32 -0.55
CA PRO A 871 -34.19 -6.35 -0.73
C PRO A 871 -34.94 -6.10 0.58
N PHE A 872 -35.50 -4.91 0.67
CA PHE A 872 -36.42 -4.47 1.72
C PHE A 872 -37.59 -3.74 1.07
N ALA A 873 -38.78 -3.81 1.67
CA ALA A 873 -39.96 -3.12 1.16
C ALA A 873 -40.72 -2.38 2.29
N PHE A 874 -41.14 -1.17 1.99
CA PHE A 874 -42.15 -0.46 2.78
C PHE A 874 -43.53 -1.01 2.43
N GLY A 875 -44.30 -1.46 3.43
CA GLY A 875 -45.63 -2.01 3.22
C GLY A 875 -45.69 -3.38 2.53
N LYS A 876 -46.69 -3.59 1.70
CA LYS A 876 -46.92 -4.88 1.00
C LYS A 876 -46.25 -4.84 -0.36
N GLY A 877 -45.18 -5.60 -0.55
CA GLY A 877 -44.46 -5.77 -1.84
C GLY A 877 -43.70 -7.07 -1.82
N GLN A 878 -43.52 -7.68 -2.99
CA GLN A 878 -42.62 -8.81 -3.26
C GLN A 878 -41.81 -8.50 -4.50
N VAL A 879 -40.57 -8.98 -4.54
CA VAL A 879 -39.71 -8.86 -5.73
C VAL A 879 -39.91 -10.12 -6.56
N ASP A 880 -40.31 -9.94 -7.78
CA ASP A 880 -40.35 -11.00 -8.78
C ASP A 880 -38.98 -11.09 -9.47
N TRP A 881 -38.13 -11.99 -8.98
CA TRP A 881 -36.79 -12.19 -9.52
C TRP A 881 -36.78 -12.87 -10.92
N ASP A 882 -37.82 -13.58 -11.28
CA ASP A 882 -37.93 -14.27 -12.58
C ASP A 882 -38.35 -13.30 -13.71
N GLY A 883 -39.16 -12.29 -13.37
CA GLY A 883 -39.57 -11.22 -14.29
C GLY A 883 -38.62 -10.01 -14.36
N ALA A 884 -37.59 -9.96 -13.51
CA ALA A 884 -36.78 -8.76 -13.28
C ALA A 884 -35.48 -8.70 -14.12
N GLU A 885 -35.52 -9.09 -15.40
CA GLU A 885 -34.32 -8.99 -16.26
C GLU A 885 -33.75 -7.57 -16.37
N GLU A 886 -34.61 -6.56 -16.39
CA GLU A 886 -34.20 -5.15 -16.40
C GLU A 886 -33.54 -4.73 -15.06
N LEU A 887 -34.07 -5.22 -13.93
CA LEU A 887 -33.48 -5.02 -12.60
C LEU A 887 -32.13 -5.75 -12.51
N LYS A 888 -32.02 -6.98 -13.00
CA LYS A 888 -30.74 -7.69 -13.09
C LYS A 888 -29.71 -6.91 -13.90
N GLY A 889 -30.06 -6.34 -15.04
CA GLY A 889 -29.17 -5.53 -15.84
C GLY A 889 -28.71 -4.27 -15.13
N LYS A 890 -29.63 -3.57 -14.42
CA LYS A 890 -29.30 -2.40 -13.59
C LYS A 890 -28.40 -2.78 -12.42
N LEU A 891 -28.68 -3.89 -11.73
CA LEU A 891 -27.90 -4.37 -10.60
C LEU A 891 -26.50 -4.79 -11.04
N ASP A 892 -26.38 -5.52 -12.13
CA ASP A 892 -25.11 -5.91 -12.72
C ASP A 892 -24.26 -4.68 -13.09
N THR A 893 -24.91 -3.66 -13.67
CA THR A 893 -24.26 -2.41 -14.05
C THR A 893 -23.79 -1.59 -12.85
N LEU A 894 -24.48 -1.68 -11.72
CA LEU A 894 -24.17 -0.92 -10.49
C LEU A 894 -23.10 -1.58 -9.61
N LEU A 895 -22.89 -2.87 -9.74
CA LEU A 895 -21.87 -3.63 -9.01
C LEU A 895 -20.44 -3.40 -9.51
N HIS A 896 -20.27 -2.69 -10.64
CA HIS A 896 -18.94 -2.41 -11.16
C HIS A 896 -18.16 -1.52 -10.20
N LYS A 897 -16.97 -1.97 -9.79
CA LYS A 897 -16.08 -1.26 -8.89
C LYS A 897 -15.54 0.02 -9.49
N GLN A 898 -15.35 1.06 -8.68
CA GLN A 898 -14.59 2.25 -9.08
C GLN A 898 -13.11 1.98 -8.95
N GLN A 899 -12.32 2.37 -9.94
CA GLN A 899 -10.92 2.01 -9.94
C GLN A 899 -10.02 3.07 -10.57
N GLY A 900 -8.86 3.26 -9.93
CA GLY A 900 -7.64 3.72 -10.54
C GLY A 900 -6.77 2.52 -10.94
N THR A 901 -5.69 2.71 -11.67
CA THR A 901 -4.78 1.62 -12.08
C THR A 901 -4.11 0.91 -10.90
N THR A 902 -4.04 1.56 -9.75
CA THR A 902 -3.39 1.07 -8.53
C THR A 902 -4.32 0.91 -7.34
N LEU A 903 -5.54 1.43 -7.42
CA LEU A 903 -6.52 1.37 -6.33
C LEU A 903 -7.78 0.62 -6.75
N HIS A 904 -8.03 -0.46 -6.05
CA HIS A 904 -9.21 -1.31 -6.23
C HIS A 904 -10.23 -1.01 -5.11
N VAL A 905 -11.39 -0.46 -5.47
CA VAL A 905 -12.42 -0.07 -4.50
C VAL A 905 -13.58 -1.06 -4.54
N THR A 906 -13.76 -1.83 -3.46
CA THR A 906 -14.94 -2.68 -3.31
C THR A 906 -16.17 -1.83 -3.01
N ARG A 907 -17.15 -1.89 -3.90
CA ARG A 907 -18.39 -1.12 -3.77
C ARG A 907 -19.48 -1.89 -3.07
N ILE A 908 -20.33 -1.11 -2.44
CA ILE A 908 -21.70 -1.51 -2.15
C ILE A 908 -22.63 -0.69 -3.04
N ALA A 909 -23.80 -1.22 -3.35
CA ALA A 909 -24.84 -0.45 -4.02
C ALA A 909 -26.09 -0.41 -3.17
N ARG A 910 -26.67 0.79 -3.03
CA ARG A 910 -27.93 1.07 -2.38
C ARG A 910 -28.87 1.66 -3.41
N ILE A 911 -29.96 0.96 -3.73
CA ILE A 911 -30.87 1.32 -4.79
C ILE A 911 -32.23 1.52 -4.20
N TYR A 912 -32.85 2.62 -4.58
CA TYR A 912 -34.22 2.97 -4.21
C TYR A 912 -35.09 2.87 -5.46
N ASP A 913 -36.11 1.99 -5.42
CA ASP A 913 -37.05 1.84 -6.51
C ASP A 913 -38.48 1.69 -5.95
N GLY A 914 -39.30 2.71 -6.14
CA GLY A 914 -40.63 2.78 -5.56
C GLY A 914 -40.63 2.57 -4.04
N ASN A 915 -41.27 1.49 -3.59
CA ASN A 915 -41.31 1.13 -2.16
C ASN A 915 -40.15 0.23 -1.71
N PHE A 916 -39.20 -0.08 -2.60
CA PHE A 916 -38.13 -1.01 -2.33
C PHE A 916 -36.80 -0.31 -2.07
N ILE A 917 -36.01 -0.94 -1.21
CA ILE A 917 -34.59 -0.64 -0.99
C ILE A 917 -33.81 -1.93 -1.26
N PHE A 918 -32.86 -1.86 -2.19
CA PHE A 918 -31.98 -2.99 -2.51
C PHE A 918 -30.58 -2.67 -2.00
N LEU A 919 -30.04 -3.56 -1.16
CA LEU A 919 -28.64 -3.50 -0.71
C LEU A 919 -27.85 -4.60 -1.40
N LEU A 920 -26.91 -4.20 -2.28
CA LEU A 920 -26.01 -5.11 -2.96
C LEU A 920 -24.63 -5.01 -2.34
N LYS A 921 -24.11 -6.16 -1.93
CA LYS A 921 -22.82 -6.22 -1.21
C LYS A 921 -22.11 -7.52 -1.54
N PRO A 922 -20.77 -7.55 -1.42
CA PRO A 922 -20.01 -8.79 -1.51
C PRO A 922 -20.51 -9.86 -0.52
N ASP A 923 -20.41 -11.12 -0.93
CA ASP A 923 -20.74 -12.30 -0.10
C ASP A 923 -19.64 -12.59 0.93
N ARG A 924 -19.39 -11.62 1.82
CA ARG A 924 -18.39 -11.69 2.89
C ARG A 924 -18.97 -11.10 4.17
N LEU A 925 -18.66 -11.71 5.32
CA LEU A 925 -19.19 -11.27 6.62
C LEU A 925 -18.89 -9.80 6.91
N ARG A 926 -17.75 -9.27 6.48
CA ARG A 926 -17.34 -7.87 6.61
C ARG A 926 -18.42 -6.86 6.24
N TYR A 927 -19.17 -7.16 5.18
CA TYR A 927 -20.17 -6.25 4.64
C TYR A 927 -21.55 -6.41 5.31
N TRP A 928 -21.72 -7.42 6.15
CA TRP A 928 -22.99 -7.80 6.77
C TRP A 928 -22.94 -7.85 8.29
N LEU A 929 -21.94 -7.19 8.90
CA LEU A 929 -21.87 -7.03 10.35
C LEU A 929 -23.05 -6.19 10.85
N ARG A 930 -23.43 -6.39 12.11
CA ARG A 930 -24.51 -5.62 12.75
C ARG A 930 -24.15 -4.13 12.87
N SER A 931 -22.89 -3.81 13.15
CA SER A 931 -22.37 -2.45 13.14
C SER A 931 -22.45 -1.77 11.76
N ILE A 932 -22.25 -2.54 10.69
CA ILE A 932 -22.46 -2.09 9.31
C ILE A 932 -23.94 -1.85 9.03
N ALA A 933 -24.85 -2.68 9.58
CA ALA A 933 -26.28 -2.45 9.47
C ALA A 933 -26.71 -1.12 10.09
N LEU A 934 -26.10 -0.71 11.22
CA LEU A 934 -26.32 0.61 11.83
C LEU A 934 -25.87 1.74 10.90
N ARG A 935 -24.68 1.61 10.31
CA ARG A 935 -24.16 2.61 9.37
C ARG A 935 -25.02 2.73 8.11
N ASP A 936 -25.40 1.61 7.52
CA ASP A 936 -26.26 1.60 6.33
C ASP A 936 -27.64 2.19 6.61
N ALA A 937 -28.18 1.92 7.78
CA ALA A 937 -29.45 2.53 8.20
C ALA A 937 -29.33 4.06 8.33
N ASP A 938 -28.24 4.57 8.93
CA ASP A 938 -27.98 6.00 9.03
C ASP A 938 -27.88 6.67 7.66
N GLU A 939 -27.10 6.04 6.76
CA GLU A 939 -26.91 6.53 5.39
C GLU A 939 -28.22 6.44 4.58
N THR A 940 -29.01 5.36 4.74
CA THR A 940 -30.33 5.22 4.12
C THR A 940 -31.31 6.29 4.59
N LEU A 941 -31.34 6.55 5.90
CA LEU A 941 -32.20 7.63 6.45
C LEU A 941 -31.78 9.00 5.94
N ALA A 942 -30.47 9.24 5.79
CA ALA A 942 -29.98 10.50 5.20
C ALA A 942 -30.39 10.63 3.72
N ASP A 943 -30.26 9.53 2.93
CA ASP A 943 -30.66 9.50 1.53
C ASP A 943 -32.17 9.75 1.34
N LEU A 944 -33.00 9.06 2.13
CA LEU A 944 -34.45 9.23 2.09
C LEU A 944 -34.84 10.67 2.45
N ARG A 945 -34.25 11.25 3.50
CA ARG A 945 -34.47 12.63 3.89
C ARG A 945 -34.04 13.62 2.77
N ALA A 946 -32.93 13.38 2.13
CA ALA A 946 -32.46 14.23 1.02
C ALA A 946 -33.41 14.20 -0.19
N GLN A 947 -34.15 13.09 -0.36
CA GLN A 947 -35.19 12.92 -1.39
C GLN A 947 -36.56 13.41 -0.98
N GLY A 948 -36.73 13.92 0.25
CA GLY A 948 -37.98 14.49 0.74
C GLY A 948 -38.95 13.49 1.39
N PHE A 949 -38.49 12.30 1.76
CA PHE A 949 -39.24 11.26 2.44
C PHE A 949 -39.13 11.38 3.99
#